data_c3fb8b86b2e7b268b4e54929c62e7cb8
#
_entry.id   c3fb8b86b2e7b268b4e54929c62e7cb8
#
_cell.length_a   1.000
_cell.length_b   1.000
_cell.length_c   1.000
_cell.angle_alpha   90.00
_cell.angle_beta   90.00
_cell.angle_gamma   90.00
#
_symmetry.space_group_name_H-M   'P 1'
#
loop_
_entity.id
_entity.type
_entity.pdbx_description
1 polymer ?
#
loop_
_entity_poly.entity_id
_entity_poly.type
_entity_poly.pdbx_seq_one_letter_code
_entity_poly.pdbx_strand_id
1 'polypeptide(L)'
;MMHAELFAKNVALQALIEKLRAIVGPDAQLHMDSRTLKAGDVFVACPGLVGDARTYVEAAIQAGAAAIVLHVESIREWQDRSASIPMFGVENLKTRVGEFADSWYRQPSADLCVVAVTGTNGKTSCVQWLAQALRVEGVAVGVIGTLGVTYPDGMAADGQLTTPDVVSMHRTLAEMRARGAKIVALEASSIGLDQGRLDGVRIRHAAFTNLSRDHLNYHLTMQAYEAAKLRLFTHVGLQGVVLNVDDPVGVKLARTVEVPTITFSLSRQADSANLTAKDLSTNAHGTAFVLCAHLECVKAQTQVLGAHNVANLLCVAGLLRQLGWSLARVGAAFEKIHPVSGRLQRIQPILSHTPSPTVIVDYAHTPDALERVLRTLHGIAQSRSAKLWCVFGCGGNRDAGKRSLMGAVAQKLADRVVVTSDNPRDEAPQAIVADIIVGLASGAANVLIEVDRAQAILHAVLSADAEDIVLLAGKGHEAYQESNGQRVAFDDGQWAQAGLILRQECSIQTDSRKLDAGAVFLALRGDNFDGHDYLEQVAAAGAVAAIVDQADTSVALTQIALGDTRAALLMLGRAWRKQFALPIIAVTGSNGKTTTKEMIASILAAWVGESNRLATTGNLNNELGVPLTLLRLRRSHQVAVIELGMNHPGEIAILAAVTQPNVALVNNAQREHPEFMV
;
A
#
# COMPACT_ATOMS: atom_id res chain seq x y z
N MET A 1 45.88 -21.39 -5.98
CA MET A 1 44.93 -22.50 -5.74
C MET A 1 43.47 -21.98 -5.77
N MET A 2 43.08 -21.02 -4.97
CA MET A 2 41.69 -20.51 -4.90
C MET A 2 41.09 -20.02 -6.24
N HIS A 3 41.88 -19.32 -7.08
CA HIS A 3 41.45 -18.89 -8.43
C HIS A 3 41.25 -20.05 -9.41
N ALA A 4 42.06 -21.09 -9.34
CA ALA A 4 41.97 -22.28 -10.22
C ALA A 4 40.74 -23.14 -9.85
N GLU A 5 40.43 -23.30 -8.56
CA GLU A 5 39.23 -24.01 -8.11
C GLU A 5 37.95 -23.26 -8.47
N LEU A 6 37.94 -21.92 -8.34
CA LEU A 6 36.81 -21.08 -8.72
C LEU A 6 36.56 -21.17 -10.24
N PHE A 7 37.60 -21.12 -11.03
CA PHE A 7 37.55 -21.28 -12.49
C PHE A 7 37.00 -22.65 -12.91
N ALA A 8 37.45 -23.72 -12.30
CA ALA A 8 36.98 -25.08 -12.58
C ALA A 8 35.49 -25.27 -12.21
N LYS A 9 35.05 -24.71 -11.08
CA LYS A 9 33.64 -24.73 -10.63
C LYS A 9 32.73 -23.94 -11.58
N ASN A 10 33.18 -22.81 -12.12
CA ASN A 10 32.43 -21.99 -13.08
C ASN A 10 32.28 -22.68 -14.43
N VAL A 11 33.33 -23.36 -14.92
CA VAL A 11 33.29 -24.17 -16.16
C VAL A 11 32.28 -25.31 -16.02
N ALA A 12 32.24 -25.99 -14.86
CA ALA A 12 31.29 -27.05 -14.60
C ALA A 12 29.83 -26.56 -14.56
N LEU A 13 29.59 -25.39 -13.99
CA LEU A 13 28.25 -24.78 -13.94
C LEU A 13 27.78 -24.36 -15.34
N GLN A 14 28.64 -23.76 -16.13
CA GLN A 14 28.31 -23.34 -17.49
C GLN A 14 27.97 -24.56 -18.38
N ALA A 15 28.75 -25.64 -18.30
CA ALA A 15 28.48 -26.88 -19.01
C ALA A 15 27.12 -27.52 -18.59
N LEU A 16 26.78 -27.43 -17.30
CA LEU A 16 25.48 -27.87 -16.80
C LEU A 16 24.34 -27.08 -17.41
N ILE A 17 24.45 -25.74 -17.44
CA ILE A 17 23.46 -24.83 -17.99
C ILE A 17 23.24 -25.09 -19.49
N GLU A 18 24.31 -25.31 -20.24
CA GLU A 18 24.21 -25.65 -21.66
C GLU A 18 23.48 -26.97 -21.91
N LYS A 19 23.77 -28.00 -21.11
CA LYS A 19 23.04 -29.28 -21.17
C LYS A 19 21.55 -29.08 -20.84
N LEU A 20 21.26 -28.30 -19.81
CA LEU A 20 19.88 -28.04 -19.37
C LEU A 20 19.10 -27.31 -20.46
N ARG A 21 19.67 -26.25 -21.05
CA ARG A 21 19.06 -25.51 -22.17
C ARG A 21 18.80 -26.38 -23.41
N ALA A 22 19.68 -27.31 -23.72
CA ALA A 22 19.50 -28.23 -24.83
C ALA A 22 18.26 -29.15 -24.66
N ILE A 23 17.81 -29.36 -23.43
CA ILE A 23 16.68 -30.25 -23.12
C ILE A 23 15.37 -29.47 -23.01
N VAL A 24 15.37 -28.28 -22.40
CA VAL A 24 14.10 -27.57 -22.03
C VAL A 24 13.63 -26.53 -23.04
N GLY A 25 14.45 -26.20 -24.04
CA GLY A 25 14.13 -25.19 -25.04
C GLY A 25 14.56 -23.77 -24.65
N PRO A 26 14.50 -22.83 -25.63
CA PRO A 26 15.08 -21.49 -25.48
C PRO A 26 14.28 -20.55 -24.56
N ASP A 27 12.99 -20.77 -24.42
CA ASP A 27 12.07 -19.88 -23.70
C ASP A 27 11.79 -20.29 -22.27
N ALA A 28 12.34 -21.45 -21.84
CA ALA A 28 12.13 -22.00 -20.50
C ALA A 28 12.64 -21.04 -19.41
N GLN A 29 11.81 -20.84 -18.40
CA GLN A 29 12.11 -20.00 -17.25
C GLN A 29 12.49 -20.83 -16.03
N LEU A 30 13.26 -20.24 -15.11
CA LEU A 30 13.55 -20.85 -13.81
C LEU A 30 12.46 -20.44 -12.80
N HIS A 31 12.03 -21.37 -11.96
CA HIS A 31 11.10 -21.13 -10.87
C HIS A 31 11.54 -21.81 -9.57
N MET A 32 11.41 -21.11 -8.43
CA MET A 32 11.57 -21.67 -7.08
C MET A 32 10.23 -21.95 -6.40
N ASP A 33 9.13 -21.48 -6.99
CA ASP A 33 7.74 -21.70 -6.52
C ASP A 33 6.99 -22.53 -7.57
N SER A 34 6.59 -23.75 -7.21
CA SER A 34 5.85 -24.66 -8.11
C SER A 34 4.50 -24.11 -8.58
N ARG A 35 3.90 -23.18 -7.83
CA ARG A 35 2.62 -22.56 -8.16
C ARG A 35 2.71 -21.57 -9.33
N THR A 36 3.89 -21.03 -9.61
CA THR A 36 4.14 -20.08 -10.70
C THR A 36 4.75 -20.74 -11.95
N LEU A 37 5.07 -22.04 -11.86
CA LEU A 37 5.70 -22.79 -12.92
C LEU A 37 4.73 -23.05 -14.07
N LYS A 38 5.21 -22.93 -15.30
CA LYS A 38 4.49 -23.29 -16.52
C LYS A 38 5.08 -24.56 -17.13
N ALA A 39 4.27 -25.26 -17.93
CA ALA A 39 4.75 -26.43 -18.64
C ALA A 39 5.96 -26.06 -19.55
N GLY A 40 7.03 -26.82 -19.43
CA GLY A 40 8.28 -26.56 -20.16
C GLY A 40 9.34 -25.79 -19.36
N ASP A 41 8.99 -25.22 -18.20
CA ASP A 41 9.92 -24.48 -17.33
C ASP A 41 10.80 -25.41 -16.47
N VAL A 42 11.78 -24.84 -15.81
CA VAL A 42 12.71 -25.51 -14.91
C VAL A 42 12.39 -25.18 -13.46
N PHE A 43 12.20 -26.19 -12.64
CA PHE A 43 12.03 -26.02 -11.20
C PHE A 43 13.37 -26.11 -10.48
N VAL A 44 13.69 -25.08 -9.67
CA VAL A 44 14.90 -25.02 -8.84
C VAL A 44 14.49 -25.33 -7.40
N ALA A 45 14.67 -26.60 -6.99
CA ALA A 45 14.31 -27.09 -5.67
C ALA A 45 15.41 -26.78 -4.63
N CYS A 46 15.45 -25.50 -4.21
CA CYS A 46 16.42 -24.99 -3.25
C CYS A 46 15.79 -24.94 -1.84
N PRO A 47 16.51 -25.40 -0.79
CA PRO A 47 16.04 -25.25 0.59
C PRO A 47 15.94 -23.78 0.99
N GLY A 48 14.73 -23.32 1.36
CA GLY A 48 14.48 -21.98 1.90
C GLY A 48 14.65 -21.92 3.43
N LEU A 49 14.48 -20.73 4.01
CA LEU A 49 14.49 -20.54 5.46
C LEU A 49 13.12 -20.87 6.11
N VAL A 50 12.02 -20.69 5.38
CA VAL A 50 10.65 -20.88 5.87
C VAL A 50 10.00 -22.14 5.28
N GLY A 51 10.52 -22.65 4.16
CA GLY A 51 10.04 -23.84 3.49
C GLY A 51 11.16 -24.49 2.67
N ASP A 52 11.05 -25.79 2.47
CA ASP A 52 11.97 -26.54 1.65
C ASP A 52 11.34 -26.81 0.29
N ALA A 53 11.83 -26.15 -0.77
CA ALA A 53 11.30 -26.31 -2.11
C ALA A 53 11.41 -27.77 -2.63
N ARG A 54 12.25 -28.60 -2.02
CA ARG A 54 12.34 -30.04 -2.35
C ARG A 54 11.04 -30.78 -2.07
N THR A 55 10.24 -30.35 -1.10
CA THR A 55 8.92 -30.93 -0.80
C THR A 55 7.90 -30.73 -1.92
N TYR A 56 8.15 -29.77 -2.83
CA TYR A 56 7.26 -29.44 -3.94
C TYR A 56 7.72 -29.97 -5.31
N VAL A 57 8.71 -30.88 -5.33
CA VAL A 57 9.22 -31.48 -6.58
C VAL A 57 8.10 -32.24 -7.32
N GLU A 58 7.28 -33.03 -6.62
CA GLU A 58 6.17 -33.75 -7.23
C GLU A 58 5.12 -32.79 -7.81
N ALA A 59 4.80 -31.70 -7.10
CA ALA A 59 3.88 -30.67 -7.59
C ALA A 59 4.44 -29.97 -8.83
N ALA A 60 5.74 -29.70 -8.88
CA ALA A 60 6.41 -29.13 -10.06
C ALA A 60 6.37 -30.09 -11.27
N ILE A 61 6.55 -31.40 -11.04
CA ILE A 61 6.40 -32.42 -12.08
C ILE A 61 4.98 -32.44 -12.62
N GLN A 62 3.98 -32.42 -11.75
CA GLN A 62 2.56 -32.38 -12.14
C GLN A 62 2.20 -31.10 -12.89
N ALA A 63 2.84 -29.98 -12.56
CA ALA A 63 2.68 -28.69 -13.27
C ALA A 63 3.38 -28.68 -14.65
N GLY A 64 4.12 -29.75 -15.02
CA GLY A 64 4.74 -29.89 -16.33
C GLY A 64 6.18 -29.34 -16.40
N ALA A 65 6.93 -29.33 -15.29
CA ALA A 65 8.34 -28.98 -15.31
C ALA A 65 9.08 -29.84 -16.35
N ALA A 66 9.92 -29.22 -17.18
CA ALA A 66 10.73 -29.93 -18.15
C ALA A 66 12.02 -30.48 -17.55
N ALA A 67 12.50 -29.90 -16.45
CA ALA A 67 13.64 -30.36 -15.69
C ALA A 67 13.61 -29.86 -14.24
N ILE A 68 14.31 -30.57 -13.36
CA ILE A 68 14.47 -30.22 -11.95
C ILE A 68 15.95 -30.00 -11.63
N VAL A 69 16.25 -28.87 -10.94
CA VAL A 69 17.59 -28.58 -10.41
C VAL A 69 17.57 -28.77 -8.90
N LEU A 70 18.49 -29.62 -8.38
CA LEU A 70 18.55 -30.01 -6.98
C LEU A 70 19.98 -29.86 -6.44
N HIS A 71 20.15 -29.92 -5.13
CA HIS A 71 21.46 -30.18 -4.54
C HIS A 71 21.94 -31.59 -4.95
N VAL A 72 23.21 -31.73 -5.27
CA VAL A 72 23.79 -32.99 -5.82
C VAL A 72 23.49 -34.21 -4.94
N GLU A 73 23.53 -34.07 -3.61
CA GLU A 73 23.23 -35.14 -2.67
C GLU A 73 21.77 -35.59 -2.68
N SER A 74 20.86 -34.69 -3.02
CA SER A 74 19.43 -34.99 -3.06
C SER A 74 18.98 -35.73 -4.33
N ILE A 75 19.83 -35.79 -5.36
CA ILE A 75 19.46 -36.43 -6.64
C ILE A 75 19.13 -37.92 -6.45
N ARG A 76 19.95 -38.67 -5.67
CA ARG A 76 19.74 -40.11 -5.46
C ARG A 76 18.37 -40.43 -4.87
N GLU A 77 17.88 -39.60 -3.96
CA GLU A 77 16.58 -39.76 -3.34
C GLU A 77 15.42 -39.64 -4.33
N TRP A 78 15.57 -38.80 -5.37
CA TRP A 78 14.54 -38.50 -6.34
C TRP A 78 14.65 -39.30 -7.64
N GLN A 79 15.84 -39.81 -8.00
CA GLN A 79 16.04 -40.63 -9.21
C GLN A 79 15.21 -41.92 -9.20
N ASP A 80 15.03 -42.53 -8.02
CA ASP A 80 14.22 -43.73 -7.86
C ASP A 80 12.69 -43.45 -7.91
N ARG A 81 12.27 -42.20 -7.66
CA ARG A 81 10.88 -41.79 -7.59
C ARG A 81 10.34 -41.20 -8.90
N SER A 82 11.19 -40.72 -9.78
CA SER A 82 10.76 -39.88 -10.94
C SER A 82 11.65 -40.15 -12.16
N ALA A 83 11.62 -41.35 -12.69
CA ALA A 83 12.39 -41.75 -13.88
C ALA A 83 12.03 -40.99 -15.18
N SER A 84 10.99 -40.16 -15.17
CA SER A 84 10.42 -39.48 -16.35
C SER A 84 10.95 -38.09 -16.65
N ILE A 85 11.58 -37.38 -15.68
CA ILE A 85 12.01 -35.99 -15.85
C ILE A 85 13.53 -35.85 -15.58
N PRO A 86 14.29 -35.14 -16.44
CA PRO A 86 15.70 -34.87 -16.22
C PRO A 86 15.96 -34.12 -14.91
N MET A 87 16.89 -34.65 -14.11
CA MET A 87 17.32 -34.03 -12.85
C MET A 87 18.77 -33.64 -12.90
N PHE A 88 19.09 -32.42 -12.44
CA PHE A 88 20.43 -31.85 -12.47
C PHE A 88 20.90 -31.48 -11.07
N GLY A 89 22.11 -31.92 -10.72
CA GLY A 89 22.76 -31.64 -9.44
C GLY A 89 23.68 -30.44 -9.49
N VAL A 90 23.46 -29.50 -8.55
CA VAL A 90 24.38 -28.39 -8.30
C VAL A 90 24.95 -28.54 -6.88
N GLU A 91 26.28 -28.59 -6.77
CA GLU A 91 26.94 -28.55 -5.46
C GLU A 91 26.66 -27.22 -4.76
N ASN A 92 26.33 -27.29 -3.48
CA ASN A 92 26.04 -26.11 -2.67
C ASN A 92 24.99 -25.20 -3.32
N LEU A 93 23.93 -25.77 -3.91
CA LEU A 93 22.87 -25.03 -4.63
C LEU A 93 22.38 -23.82 -3.87
N LYS A 94 22.18 -23.93 -2.54
CA LYS A 94 21.67 -22.82 -1.70
C LYS A 94 22.54 -21.55 -1.78
N THR A 95 23.83 -21.67 -1.85
CA THR A 95 24.77 -20.54 -1.94
C THR A 95 25.16 -20.19 -3.37
N ARG A 96 24.83 -21.04 -4.33
CA ARG A 96 25.16 -20.85 -5.76
C ARG A 96 23.97 -20.61 -6.66
N VAL A 97 22.75 -20.59 -6.10
CA VAL A 97 21.52 -20.37 -6.89
C VAL A 97 21.53 -19.01 -7.59
N GLY A 98 22.13 -17.98 -6.98
CA GLY A 98 22.31 -16.67 -7.62
C GLY A 98 23.24 -16.71 -8.82
N GLU A 99 24.41 -17.38 -8.68
CA GLU A 99 25.37 -17.62 -9.78
C GLU A 99 24.74 -18.46 -10.92
N PHE A 100 23.95 -19.46 -10.54
CA PHE A 100 23.21 -20.28 -11.49
C PHE A 100 22.18 -19.47 -12.27
N ALA A 101 21.35 -18.68 -11.58
CA ALA A 101 20.35 -17.84 -12.20
C ALA A 101 20.98 -16.73 -13.06
N ASP A 102 22.04 -16.07 -12.58
CA ASP A 102 22.77 -15.06 -13.35
C ASP A 102 23.29 -15.63 -14.68
N SER A 103 23.92 -16.83 -14.63
CA SER A 103 24.41 -17.50 -15.82
C SER A 103 23.27 -17.99 -16.74
N TRP A 104 22.18 -18.51 -16.17
CA TRP A 104 20.99 -18.90 -16.93
C TRP A 104 20.42 -17.73 -17.73
N TYR A 105 20.26 -16.57 -17.12
CA TYR A 105 19.73 -15.35 -17.76
C TYR A 105 20.82 -14.54 -18.49
N ARG A 106 22.00 -15.12 -18.73
CA ARG A 106 23.11 -14.50 -19.49
C ARG A 106 23.57 -13.19 -18.89
N GLN A 107 23.80 -13.19 -17.57
CA GLN A 107 24.38 -12.10 -16.80
C GLN A 107 23.69 -10.72 -17.02
N PRO A 108 22.39 -10.61 -16.81
CA PRO A 108 21.62 -9.42 -17.21
C PRO A 108 22.13 -8.14 -16.55
N SER A 109 22.61 -8.22 -15.31
CA SER A 109 23.12 -7.07 -14.57
C SER A 109 24.49 -6.56 -15.04
N ALA A 110 25.16 -7.30 -15.93
CA ALA A 110 26.43 -6.83 -16.54
C ALA A 110 26.19 -5.65 -17.49
N ASP A 111 25.08 -5.68 -18.22
CA ASP A 111 24.71 -4.68 -19.22
C ASP A 111 23.87 -3.53 -18.64
N LEU A 112 23.44 -3.65 -17.38
CA LEU A 112 22.59 -2.70 -16.68
C LEU A 112 23.38 -1.91 -15.62
N CYS A 113 23.05 -0.64 -15.44
CA CYS A 113 23.50 0.10 -14.26
C CYS A 113 22.50 -0.16 -13.11
N VAL A 114 22.79 -1.13 -12.26
CA VAL A 114 21.94 -1.45 -11.10
C VAL A 114 22.29 -0.54 -9.94
N VAL A 115 21.27 0.18 -9.43
CA VAL A 115 21.34 1.06 -8.26
C VAL A 115 20.47 0.47 -7.16
N ALA A 116 21.04 0.16 -6.01
CA ALA A 116 20.34 -0.47 -4.89
C ALA A 116 20.24 0.48 -3.68
N VAL A 117 19.06 0.58 -3.08
CA VAL A 117 18.83 1.41 -1.88
C VAL A 117 18.41 0.54 -0.71
N THR A 118 19.12 0.66 0.42
CA THR A 118 18.74 0.02 1.69
C THR A 118 18.54 1.04 2.81
N GLY A 119 17.92 0.61 3.88
CA GLY A 119 17.61 1.37 5.10
C GLY A 119 16.31 0.86 5.73
N THR A 120 15.93 1.39 6.88
CA THR A 120 14.61 1.08 7.45
C THR A 120 13.53 1.82 6.67
N ASN A 121 13.61 3.12 6.57
CA ASN A 121 12.66 4.00 5.91
C ASN A 121 13.28 4.66 4.66
N GLY A 122 12.45 5.10 3.70
CA GLY A 122 12.87 5.89 2.54
C GLY A 122 13.29 5.12 1.29
N LYS A 123 13.46 3.80 1.34
CA LYS A 123 13.85 2.97 0.17
C LYS A 123 12.96 3.20 -1.04
N THR A 124 11.66 2.99 -0.88
CA THR A 124 10.66 3.13 -1.95
C THR A 124 10.66 4.54 -2.53
N SER A 125 10.65 5.56 -1.67
CA SER A 125 10.72 6.96 -2.12
C SER A 125 11.98 7.23 -2.93
N CYS A 126 13.15 6.78 -2.46
CA CYS A 126 14.42 7.01 -3.16
C CYS A 126 14.45 6.33 -4.53
N VAL A 127 14.06 5.05 -4.65
CA VAL A 127 14.10 4.35 -5.94
C VAL A 127 13.07 4.89 -6.92
N GLN A 128 11.88 5.26 -6.46
CA GLN A 128 10.85 5.85 -7.29
C GLN A 128 11.23 7.26 -7.78
N TRP A 129 11.76 8.11 -6.89
CA TRP A 129 12.19 9.47 -7.28
C TRP A 129 13.43 9.47 -8.16
N LEU A 130 14.36 8.54 -7.92
CA LEU A 130 15.48 8.33 -8.86
C LEU A 130 14.95 7.97 -10.25
N ALA A 131 14.00 7.05 -10.32
CA ALA A 131 13.41 6.66 -11.59
C ALA A 131 12.61 7.81 -12.24
N GLN A 132 11.84 8.58 -11.47
CA GLN A 132 11.13 9.75 -12.00
C GLN A 132 12.10 10.78 -12.59
N ALA A 133 13.17 11.13 -11.84
CA ALA A 133 14.18 12.08 -12.31
C ALA A 133 14.84 11.60 -13.61
N LEU A 134 15.19 10.32 -13.71
CA LEU A 134 15.80 9.73 -14.90
C LEU A 134 14.82 9.70 -16.11
N ARG A 135 13.55 9.36 -15.89
CA ARG A 135 12.52 9.32 -16.96
C ARG A 135 12.24 10.69 -17.54
N VAL A 136 12.23 11.74 -16.72
CA VAL A 136 12.06 13.13 -17.18
C VAL A 136 13.12 13.51 -18.24
N GLU A 137 14.31 12.92 -18.16
CA GLU A 137 15.43 13.13 -19.07
C GLU A 137 15.50 12.06 -20.18
N GLY A 138 14.45 11.26 -20.35
CA GLY A 138 14.36 10.24 -21.40
C GLY A 138 15.21 8.99 -21.16
N VAL A 139 15.73 8.77 -19.94
CA VAL A 139 16.49 7.56 -19.63
C VAL A 139 15.54 6.38 -19.41
N ALA A 140 15.77 5.29 -20.11
CA ALA A 140 15.04 4.04 -19.94
C ALA A 140 15.41 3.39 -18.60
N VAL A 141 14.53 3.50 -17.60
CA VAL A 141 14.78 3.02 -16.24
C VAL A 141 13.69 2.07 -15.77
N GLY A 142 14.12 0.92 -15.22
CA GLY A 142 13.27 -0.03 -14.51
C GLY A 142 13.32 0.18 -13.00
N VAL A 143 12.25 -0.21 -12.30
CA VAL A 143 12.18 -0.18 -10.83
C VAL A 143 11.75 -1.54 -10.30
N ILE A 144 12.40 -2.00 -9.22
CA ILE A 144 12.03 -3.21 -8.48
C ILE A 144 11.91 -2.84 -7.00
N GLY A 145 10.74 -3.04 -6.41
CA GLY A 145 10.54 -2.67 -5.01
C GLY A 145 9.18 -3.05 -4.44
N THR A 146 8.84 -2.40 -3.35
CA THR A 146 7.61 -2.63 -2.59
C THR A 146 6.34 -2.37 -3.43
N LEU A 147 6.40 -1.47 -4.41
CA LEU A 147 5.32 -1.19 -5.35
C LEU A 147 5.30 -2.15 -6.56
N GLY A 148 6.02 -3.26 -6.47
CA GLY A 148 6.17 -4.21 -7.58
C GLY A 148 7.31 -3.86 -8.52
N VAL A 149 7.14 -4.26 -9.78
CA VAL A 149 8.11 -4.06 -10.87
C VAL A 149 7.52 -3.05 -11.85
N THR A 150 8.28 -2.01 -12.17
CA THR A 150 7.94 -1.09 -13.27
C THR A 150 9.00 -1.20 -14.35
N TYR A 151 8.58 -1.58 -15.55
CA TYR A 151 9.46 -1.72 -16.71
C TYR A 151 9.76 -0.36 -17.37
N PRO A 152 10.80 -0.29 -18.24
CA PRO A 152 11.18 0.97 -18.92
C PRO A 152 10.08 1.59 -19.78
N ASP A 153 9.21 0.76 -20.35
CA ASP A 153 8.06 1.13 -21.18
C ASP A 153 6.84 1.62 -20.36
N GLY A 154 6.96 1.64 -19.02
CA GLY A 154 5.89 2.04 -18.10
C GLY A 154 4.96 0.90 -17.70
N MET A 155 5.06 -0.28 -18.28
CA MET A 155 4.30 -1.44 -17.80
C MET A 155 4.66 -1.76 -16.36
N ALA A 156 3.64 -2.06 -15.54
CA ALA A 156 3.80 -2.47 -14.16
C ALA A 156 3.40 -3.94 -14.00
N ALA A 157 4.07 -4.63 -13.08
CA ALA A 157 3.70 -5.96 -12.62
C ALA A 157 3.70 -5.98 -11.09
N ASP A 158 2.70 -6.62 -10.51
CA ASP A 158 2.60 -6.76 -9.06
C ASP A 158 3.78 -7.55 -8.51
N GLY A 159 4.32 -7.09 -7.39
CA GLY A 159 5.39 -7.75 -6.66
C GLY A 159 4.87 -8.29 -5.32
N GLN A 160 5.14 -9.57 -5.04
CA GLN A 160 4.80 -10.16 -3.74
C GLN A 160 5.78 -9.77 -2.63
N LEU A 161 7.00 -9.37 -3.00
CA LEU A 161 8.11 -9.09 -2.09
C LEU A 161 8.83 -7.81 -2.52
N THR A 162 9.21 -6.99 -1.55
CA THR A 162 10.02 -5.77 -1.79
C THR A 162 11.31 -6.06 -2.57
N THR A 163 11.95 -7.19 -2.27
CA THR A 163 13.10 -7.75 -3.02
C THR A 163 12.67 -9.15 -3.44
N PRO A 164 12.44 -9.42 -4.73
CA PRO A 164 12.07 -10.75 -5.23
C PRO A 164 13.06 -11.85 -4.82
N ASP A 165 12.66 -13.12 -4.90
CA ASP A 165 13.60 -14.21 -4.76
C ASP A 165 14.71 -14.13 -5.82
N VAL A 166 15.82 -14.81 -5.57
CA VAL A 166 17.03 -14.67 -6.38
C VAL A 166 16.82 -15.07 -7.86
N VAL A 167 16.00 -16.07 -8.14
CA VAL A 167 15.71 -16.51 -9.51
C VAL A 167 14.82 -15.50 -10.22
N SER A 168 13.76 -15.06 -9.56
CA SER A 168 12.85 -14.01 -10.06
C SER A 168 13.59 -12.68 -10.28
N MET A 169 14.55 -12.34 -9.40
CA MET A 169 15.40 -11.15 -9.57
C MET A 169 16.17 -11.17 -10.88
N HIS A 170 16.89 -12.25 -11.17
CA HIS A 170 17.66 -12.37 -12.42
C HIS A 170 16.78 -12.42 -13.66
N ARG A 171 15.62 -13.09 -13.60
CA ARG A 171 14.61 -13.08 -14.66
C ARG A 171 14.12 -11.67 -14.94
N THR A 172 13.70 -10.93 -13.91
CA THR A 172 13.22 -9.56 -14.06
C THR A 172 14.29 -8.63 -14.64
N LEU A 173 15.55 -8.78 -14.21
CA LEU A 173 16.65 -8.01 -14.80
C LEU A 173 16.88 -8.35 -16.29
N ALA A 174 16.73 -9.62 -16.68
CA ALA A 174 16.82 -10.02 -18.08
C ALA A 174 15.66 -9.43 -18.91
N GLU A 175 14.45 -9.44 -18.40
CA GLU A 175 13.29 -8.81 -19.04
C GLU A 175 13.50 -7.29 -19.18
N MET A 176 14.00 -6.62 -18.14
CA MET A 176 14.32 -5.18 -18.19
C MET A 176 15.37 -4.88 -19.25
N ARG A 177 16.44 -5.70 -19.33
CA ARG A 177 17.46 -5.58 -20.37
C ARG A 177 16.86 -5.74 -21.77
N ALA A 178 16.03 -6.75 -21.97
CA ALA A 178 15.35 -7.02 -23.25
C ALA A 178 14.42 -5.86 -23.67
N ARG A 179 13.81 -5.17 -22.70
CA ARG A 179 12.98 -3.96 -22.95
C ARG A 179 13.80 -2.67 -23.02
N GLY A 180 15.12 -2.76 -23.07
CA GLY A 180 16.02 -1.63 -23.32
C GLY A 180 16.36 -0.77 -22.11
N ALA A 181 16.13 -1.27 -20.88
CA ALA A 181 16.59 -0.58 -19.67
C ALA A 181 18.07 -0.25 -19.73
N LYS A 182 18.46 0.92 -19.27
CA LYS A 182 19.85 1.34 -19.05
C LYS A 182 20.19 1.34 -17.57
N ILE A 183 19.24 1.71 -16.74
CA ILE A 183 19.37 1.78 -15.28
C ILE A 183 18.23 0.96 -14.67
N VAL A 184 18.55 0.26 -13.58
CA VAL A 184 17.55 -0.39 -12.72
C VAL A 184 17.73 0.11 -11.31
N ALA A 185 16.70 0.76 -10.75
CA ALA A 185 16.65 1.16 -9.35
C ALA A 185 15.92 0.08 -8.54
N LEU A 186 16.55 -0.47 -7.49
CA LEU A 186 15.96 -1.55 -6.70
C LEU A 186 16.01 -1.28 -5.20
N GLU A 187 14.99 -1.78 -4.50
CA GLU A 187 14.96 -1.80 -3.04
C GLU A 187 15.67 -3.06 -2.52
N ALA A 188 16.76 -2.86 -1.76
CA ALA A 188 17.47 -3.93 -1.07
C ALA A 188 16.96 -4.05 0.38
N SER A 189 15.96 -4.90 0.62
CA SER A 189 15.42 -5.17 1.95
C SER A 189 16.42 -5.98 2.79
N SER A 190 16.40 -5.79 4.13
CA SER A 190 17.28 -6.54 5.03
C SER A 190 17.06 -8.06 4.93
N ILE A 191 15.80 -8.48 4.83
CA ILE A 191 15.44 -9.89 4.64
C ILE A 191 15.96 -10.40 3.29
N GLY A 192 15.82 -9.62 2.22
CA GLY A 192 16.33 -9.96 0.90
C GLY A 192 17.85 -10.10 0.88
N LEU A 193 18.57 -9.19 1.53
CA LEU A 193 20.02 -9.24 1.68
C LEU A 193 20.47 -10.44 2.52
N ASP A 194 19.77 -10.72 3.63
CA ASP A 194 20.10 -11.84 4.51
C ASP A 194 19.87 -13.20 3.82
N GLN A 195 18.82 -13.30 2.99
CA GLN A 195 18.46 -14.49 2.24
C GLN A 195 19.24 -14.66 0.91
N GLY A 196 20.17 -13.76 0.59
CA GLY A 196 20.95 -13.82 -0.65
C GLY A 196 20.13 -13.58 -1.93
N ARG A 197 19.00 -12.86 -1.85
CA ARG A 197 18.13 -12.62 -3.02
C ARG A 197 18.79 -11.74 -4.10
N LEU A 198 19.89 -11.06 -3.75
CA LEU A 198 20.70 -10.24 -4.66
C LEU A 198 22.02 -10.93 -5.03
N ASP A 199 22.22 -12.20 -4.65
CA ASP A 199 23.43 -12.92 -5.00
C ASP A 199 23.54 -13.10 -6.52
N GLY A 200 24.72 -12.85 -7.07
CA GLY A 200 24.98 -12.82 -8.51
C GLY A 200 24.65 -11.50 -9.21
N VAL A 201 23.87 -10.60 -8.60
CA VAL A 201 23.54 -9.29 -9.17
C VAL A 201 24.76 -8.35 -9.08
N ARG A 202 25.17 -7.75 -10.18
CA ARG A 202 26.22 -6.72 -10.22
C ARG A 202 25.62 -5.36 -9.90
N ILE A 203 25.72 -4.95 -8.64
CA ILE A 203 25.26 -3.65 -8.16
C ILE A 203 26.38 -2.63 -8.38
N ARG A 204 26.12 -1.56 -9.15
CA ARG A 204 27.10 -0.50 -9.41
C ARG A 204 27.09 0.59 -8.36
N HIS A 205 25.91 1.01 -7.91
CA HIS A 205 25.77 2.03 -6.88
C HIS A 205 24.87 1.55 -5.77
N ALA A 206 25.24 1.86 -4.53
CA ALA A 206 24.44 1.53 -3.35
C ALA A 206 24.17 2.76 -2.51
N ALA A 207 23.00 2.81 -1.87
CA ALA A 207 22.67 3.90 -0.96
C ALA A 207 22.12 3.38 0.38
N PHE A 208 22.46 4.10 1.47
CA PHE A 208 21.97 3.88 2.82
C PHE A 208 21.19 5.11 3.30
N THR A 209 19.92 4.90 3.69
CA THR A 209 19.05 5.97 4.15
C THR A 209 19.04 6.14 5.67
N ASN A 210 18.77 5.09 6.44
CA ASN A 210 18.72 5.12 7.91
C ASN A 210 18.55 3.72 8.50
N LEU A 211 18.78 3.60 9.83
CA LEU A 211 18.47 2.41 10.62
C LEU A 211 17.63 2.80 11.85
N SER A 212 16.44 2.26 11.97
CA SER A 212 15.58 2.35 13.15
C SER A 212 14.92 1.00 13.43
N ARG A 213 14.22 0.85 14.57
CA ARG A 213 13.62 -0.41 14.99
C ARG A 213 12.55 -0.88 13.99
N ASP A 214 12.80 -2.03 13.36
CA ASP A 214 11.85 -2.77 12.54
C ASP A 214 12.32 -4.22 12.33
N HIS A 215 11.45 -5.09 11.84
CA HIS A 215 11.75 -6.48 11.46
C HIS A 215 12.44 -7.34 12.56
N LEU A 216 12.25 -7.02 13.85
CA LEU A 216 12.82 -7.81 14.95
C LEU A 216 12.14 -9.17 15.12
N ASN A 217 10.96 -9.36 14.57
CA ASN A 217 10.33 -10.67 14.44
C ASN A 217 11.15 -11.63 13.54
N TYR A 218 11.94 -11.12 12.61
CA TYR A 218 12.83 -11.89 11.73
C TYR A 218 14.28 -11.88 12.22
N HIS A 219 14.86 -10.69 12.43
CA HIS A 219 16.29 -10.54 12.76
C HIS A 219 16.61 -10.75 14.22
N LEU A 220 15.60 -10.79 15.11
CA LEU A 220 15.69 -10.96 16.57
C LEU A 220 16.41 -9.80 17.30
N THR A 221 17.50 -9.26 16.76
CA THR A 221 18.29 -8.17 17.36
C THR A 221 18.57 -7.05 16.36
N MET A 222 18.77 -5.83 16.86
CA MET A 222 19.17 -4.68 16.04
C MET A 222 20.53 -4.90 15.38
N GLN A 223 21.45 -5.61 16.03
CA GLN A 223 22.77 -5.93 15.50
C GLN A 223 22.68 -6.84 14.27
N ALA A 224 21.85 -7.90 14.33
CA ALA A 224 21.61 -8.77 13.18
C ALA A 224 20.92 -8.03 12.04
N TYR A 225 19.98 -7.13 12.36
CA TYR A 225 19.29 -6.29 11.39
C TYR A 225 20.24 -5.31 10.68
N GLU A 226 21.14 -4.65 11.42
CA GLU A 226 22.24 -3.83 10.88
C GLU A 226 23.15 -4.66 9.97
N ALA A 227 23.67 -5.79 10.48
CA ALA A 227 24.58 -6.67 9.73
C ALA A 227 23.98 -7.11 8.40
N ALA A 228 22.69 -7.44 8.36
CA ALA A 228 22.00 -7.81 7.12
C ALA A 228 22.02 -6.68 6.08
N LYS A 229 21.77 -5.42 6.49
CA LYS A 229 21.82 -4.26 5.57
C LYS A 229 23.24 -3.96 5.10
N LEU A 230 24.24 -4.13 5.98
CA LEU A 230 25.65 -3.87 5.65
C LEU A 230 26.17 -4.79 4.54
N ARG A 231 25.57 -5.96 4.31
CA ARG A 231 25.93 -6.86 3.19
C ARG A 231 25.85 -6.17 1.83
N LEU A 232 24.95 -5.18 1.65
CA LEU A 232 24.86 -4.43 0.39
C LEU A 232 26.17 -3.72 0.03
N PHE A 233 26.92 -3.25 1.02
CA PHE A 233 28.13 -2.46 0.84
C PHE A 233 29.39 -3.31 0.68
N THR A 234 29.26 -4.64 0.73
CA THR A 234 30.33 -5.61 0.44
C THR A 234 30.15 -6.30 -0.91
N HIS A 235 29.14 -5.89 -1.71
CA HIS A 235 28.92 -6.46 -3.04
C HIS A 235 30.10 -6.20 -3.98
N VAL A 236 30.50 -7.23 -4.70
CA VAL A 236 31.57 -7.15 -5.71
C VAL A 236 31.07 -6.30 -6.88
N GLY A 237 31.89 -5.34 -7.30
CA GLY A 237 31.59 -4.50 -8.46
C GLY A 237 30.93 -3.14 -8.13
N LEU A 238 30.78 -2.80 -6.84
CA LEU A 238 30.38 -1.45 -6.44
C LEU A 238 31.36 -0.41 -6.99
N GLN A 239 30.82 0.63 -7.61
CA GLN A 239 31.57 1.77 -8.17
C GLN A 239 31.37 3.04 -7.35
N GLY A 240 30.38 3.07 -6.48
CA GLY A 240 30.14 4.20 -5.58
C GLY A 240 28.98 3.96 -4.62
N VAL A 241 29.01 4.70 -3.51
CA VAL A 241 28.00 4.64 -2.47
C VAL A 241 27.51 6.03 -2.04
N VAL A 242 26.26 6.09 -1.57
CA VAL A 242 25.64 7.30 -1.03
C VAL A 242 25.16 7.03 0.40
N LEU A 243 25.65 7.78 1.37
CA LEU A 243 25.49 7.46 2.79
C LEU A 243 24.91 8.63 3.58
N ASN A 244 23.87 8.36 4.36
CA ASN A 244 23.34 9.30 5.33
C ASN A 244 24.22 9.35 6.58
N VAL A 245 24.91 10.48 6.80
CA VAL A 245 25.77 10.66 7.99
C VAL A 245 25.06 11.33 9.17
N ASP A 246 23.76 11.58 9.08
CA ASP A 246 22.92 11.84 10.26
C ASP A 246 22.61 10.56 11.04
N ASP A 247 22.85 9.39 10.43
CA ASP A 247 22.66 8.06 11.04
C ASP A 247 24.02 7.48 11.46
N PRO A 248 24.15 6.96 12.70
CA PRO A 248 25.42 6.37 13.18
C PRO A 248 25.97 5.24 12.28
N VAL A 249 25.08 4.44 11.66
CA VAL A 249 25.48 3.37 10.73
C VAL A 249 26.06 3.95 9.45
N GLY A 250 25.48 5.05 8.95
CA GLY A 250 26.04 5.77 7.79
C GLY A 250 27.42 6.36 8.08
N VAL A 251 27.64 6.92 9.28
CA VAL A 251 28.96 7.39 9.72
C VAL A 251 29.98 6.23 9.77
N LYS A 252 29.55 5.07 10.29
CA LYS A 252 30.40 3.86 10.34
C LYS A 252 30.77 3.39 8.91
N LEU A 253 29.78 3.31 8.01
CA LEU A 253 30.00 2.93 6.61
C LEU A 253 30.95 3.90 5.91
N ALA A 254 30.82 5.21 6.09
CA ALA A 254 31.67 6.20 5.47
C ALA A 254 33.17 6.06 5.81
N ARG A 255 33.48 5.38 6.93
CA ARG A 255 34.85 5.10 7.38
C ARG A 255 35.38 3.75 6.88
N THR A 256 34.51 2.83 6.46
CA THR A 256 34.88 1.43 6.18
C THR A 256 34.78 1.06 4.71
N VAL A 257 33.98 1.79 3.93
CA VAL A 257 33.80 1.51 2.50
C VAL A 257 34.93 2.16 1.69
N GLU A 258 35.54 1.38 0.81
CA GLU A 258 36.74 1.79 0.02
C GLU A 258 36.40 2.37 -1.36
N VAL A 259 35.11 2.37 -1.77
CA VAL A 259 34.68 2.93 -3.07
C VAL A 259 34.33 4.42 -2.95
N PRO A 260 34.30 5.18 -4.07
CA PRO A 260 33.87 6.58 -4.10
C PRO A 260 32.58 6.81 -3.33
N THR A 261 32.63 7.62 -2.31
CA THR A 261 31.54 7.84 -1.36
C THR A 261 31.03 9.28 -1.44
N ILE A 262 29.70 9.44 -1.57
CA ILE A 262 29.02 10.72 -1.37
C ILE A 262 28.23 10.63 -0.07
N THR A 263 28.53 11.49 0.89
CA THR A 263 27.79 11.61 2.14
C THR A 263 26.76 12.71 2.05
N PHE A 264 25.61 12.54 2.73
CA PHE A 264 24.60 13.58 2.84
C PHE A 264 24.10 13.75 4.28
N SER A 265 23.65 14.96 4.60
CA SER A 265 23.12 15.33 5.91
C SER A 265 22.10 16.46 5.81
N LEU A 266 21.11 16.44 6.71
CA LEU A 266 20.24 17.58 7.04
C LEU A 266 20.66 18.30 8.32
N SER A 267 21.55 17.72 9.12
CA SER A 267 22.01 18.30 10.37
C SER A 267 22.92 19.51 10.11
N ARG A 268 22.66 20.61 10.83
CA ARG A 268 23.54 21.79 10.79
C ARG A 268 24.94 21.52 11.33
N GLN A 269 25.14 20.42 12.04
CA GLN A 269 26.42 20.03 12.65
C GLN A 269 27.33 19.21 11.71
N ALA A 270 26.82 18.78 10.55
CA ALA A 270 27.56 17.94 9.60
C ALA A 270 28.16 18.75 8.46
N ASP A 271 28.96 19.79 8.77
CA ASP A 271 29.67 20.61 7.78
C ASP A 271 30.62 19.80 6.87
N SER A 272 30.91 18.54 7.22
CA SER A 272 31.75 17.60 6.45
C SER A 272 30.99 16.77 5.43
N ALA A 273 29.65 16.81 5.36
CA ALA A 273 28.89 16.07 4.37
C ALA A 273 29.04 16.69 2.97
N ASN A 274 29.13 15.82 1.95
CA ASN A 274 29.24 16.26 0.55
C ASN A 274 27.98 16.97 0.04
N LEU A 275 26.80 16.55 0.50
CA LEU A 275 25.50 17.11 0.14
C LEU A 275 24.74 17.52 1.38
N THR A 276 24.18 18.73 1.36
CA THR A 276 23.34 19.27 2.45
C THR A 276 22.13 20.00 1.88
N ALA A 277 21.09 20.18 2.70
CA ALA A 277 19.98 21.06 2.39
C ALA A 277 19.82 22.12 3.49
N LYS A 278 19.64 23.38 3.08
CA LYS A 278 19.49 24.55 3.97
C LYS A 278 18.17 25.25 3.67
N ASP A 279 17.74 26.13 4.58
CA ASP A 279 16.59 27.01 4.42
C ASP A 279 15.30 26.26 4.03
N LEU A 280 15.03 25.12 4.72
CA LEU A 280 13.86 24.30 4.47
C LEU A 280 12.58 25.07 4.84
N SER A 281 11.68 25.21 3.88
CA SER A 281 10.35 25.76 4.07
C SER A 281 9.32 24.79 3.48
N THR A 282 8.48 24.23 4.34
CA THR A 282 7.42 23.28 3.94
C THR A 282 6.05 23.92 4.11
N ASN A 283 5.22 23.83 3.09
CA ASN A 283 3.81 24.24 3.13
C ASN A 283 2.92 23.11 2.58
N ALA A 284 1.63 23.35 2.40
CA ALA A 284 0.69 22.35 1.91
C ALA A 284 0.93 21.87 0.47
N HIS A 285 1.71 22.61 -0.31
CA HIS A 285 1.93 22.34 -1.73
C HIS A 285 3.29 21.69 -2.01
N GLY A 286 4.19 21.68 -1.00
CA GLY A 286 5.52 21.10 -1.19
C GLY A 286 6.57 21.67 -0.23
N THR A 287 7.81 21.39 -0.55
CA THR A 287 8.97 21.87 0.20
C THR A 287 9.95 22.59 -0.72
N ALA A 288 10.38 23.79 -0.31
CA ALA A 288 11.46 24.53 -0.92
C ALA A 288 12.70 24.46 -0.02
N PHE A 289 13.89 24.37 -0.60
CA PHE A 289 15.16 24.35 0.11
C PHE A 289 16.32 24.75 -0.79
N VAL A 290 17.48 24.99 -0.20
CA VAL A 290 18.74 25.21 -0.93
C VAL A 290 19.56 23.93 -0.87
N LEU A 291 19.72 23.27 -2.01
CA LEU A 291 20.58 22.08 -2.17
C LEU A 291 22.01 22.53 -2.36
N CYS A 292 22.93 22.08 -1.51
CA CYS A 292 24.34 22.45 -1.55
C CYS A 292 25.24 21.20 -1.71
N ALA A 293 26.27 21.34 -2.56
CA ALA A 293 27.39 20.43 -2.71
C ALA A 293 28.69 21.20 -2.52
N HIS A 294 29.31 21.11 -1.35
CA HIS A 294 30.42 21.96 -0.95
C HIS A 294 30.08 23.45 -1.10
N LEU A 295 30.73 24.17 -2.04
CA LEU A 295 30.51 25.60 -2.31
C LEU A 295 29.45 25.89 -3.37
N GLU A 296 29.03 24.89 -4.13
CA GLU A 296 27.97 25.01 -5.13
C GLU A 296 26.61 24.83 -4.45
N CYS A 297 25.71 25.81 -4.60
CA CYS A 297 24.35 25.72 -4.07
C CYS A 297 23.33 26.10 -5.14
N VAL A 298 22.19 25.39 -5.17
CA VAL A 298 21.06 25.65 -6.07
C VAL A 298 19.76 25.67 -5.28
N LYS A 299 18.82 26.53 -5.68
CA LYS A 299 17.47 26.49 -5.14
C LYS A 299 16.77 25.26 -5.70
N ALA A 300 16.07 24.53 -4.85
CA ALA A 300 15.27 23.38 -5.21
C ALA A 300 13.86 23.54 -4.64
N GLN A 301 12.89 23.16 -5.42
CA GLN A 301 11.48 23.10 -5.02
C GLN A 301 10.91 21.74 -5.42
N THR A 302 9.99 21.21 -4.61
CA THR A 302 9.38 19.91 -4.86
C THR A 302 7.98 19.88 -4.29
N GLN A 303 7.11 19.04 -4.84
CA GLN A 303 5.77 18.76 -4.31
C GLN A 303 5.80 17.82 -3.08
N VAL A 304 6.97 17.32 -2.72
CA VAL A 304 7.13 16.38 -1.62
C VAL A 304 7.18 17.11 -0.28
N LEU A 305 6.54 16.56 0.75
CA LEU A 305 6.41 17.17 2.07
C LEU A 305 7.44 16.62 3.07
N GLY A 306 7.99 17.50 3.89
CA GLY A 306 8.71 17.17 5.12
C GLY A 306 10.21 16.94 5.00
N ALA A 307 10.90 17.26 6.08
CA ALA A 307 12.37 17.20 6.16
C ALA A 307 12.91 15.77 5.92
N HIS A 308 12.22 14.72 6.39
CA HIS A 308 12.65 13.34 6.15
C HIS A 308 12.63 12.98 4.65
N ASN A 309 11.70 13.56 3.87
CA ASN A 309 11.68 13.39 2.42
C ASN A 309 12.74 14.25 1.73
N VAL A 310 13.11 15.40 2.29
CA VAL A 310 14.30 16.13 1.82
C VAL A 310 15.57 15.30 2.04
N ALA A 311 15.69 14.57 3.15
CA ALA A 311 16.81 13.62 3.35
C ALA A 311 16.82 12.52 2.27
N ASN A 312 15.65 11.97 1.92
CA ASN A 312 15.52 11.00 0.83
C ASN A 312 15.90 11.63 -0.52
N LEU A 313 15.54 12.90 -0.78
CA LEU A 313 15.96 13.64 -1.97
C LEU A 313 17.47 13.90 -2.00
N LEU A 314 18.10 14.15 -0.85
CA LEU A 314 19.58 14.23 -0.78
C LEU A 314 20.23 12.88 -1.14
N CYS A 315 19.64 11.76 -0.72
CA CYS A 315 20.06 10.43 -1.16
C CYS A 315 19.96 10.29 -2.70
N VAL A 316 18.83 10.69 -3.27
CA VAL A 316 18.61 10.69 -4.73
C VAL A 316 19.59 11.63 -5.43
N ALA A 317 19.85 12.84 -4.88
CA ALA A 317 20.85 13.76 -5.39
C ALA A 317 22.24 13.12 -5.44
N GLY A 318 22.63 12.41 -4.37
CA GLY A 318 23.89 11.67 -4.32
C GLY A 318 24.00 10.62 -5.42
N LEU A 319 22.93 9.83 -5.63
CA LEU A 319 22.88 8.83 -6.70
C LEU A 319 22.95 9.46 -8.10
N LEU A 320 22.21 10.53 -8.35
CA LEU A 320 22.28 11.27 -9.62
C LEU A 320 23.66 11.89 -9.84
N ARG A 321 24.32 12.41 -8.80
CA ARG A 321 25.70 12.90 -8.86
C ARG A 321 26.69 11.77 -9.21
N GLN A 322 26.52 10.58 -8.65
CA GLN A 322 27.29 9.38 -9.01
C GLN A 322 27.07 8.97 -10.48
N LEU A 323 25.89 9.24 -11.02
CA LEU A 323 25.57 9.04 -12.43
C LEU A 323 26.02 10.23 -13.33
N GLY A 324 26.80 11.16 -12.78
CA GLY A 324 27.44 12.25 -13.54
C GLY A 324 26.57 13.52 -13.74
N TRP A 325 25.45 13.67 -13.01
CA TRP A 325 24.61 14.87 -13.15
C TRP A 325 25.23 16.08 -12.42
N SER A 326 25.08 17.28 -13.00
CA SER A 326 25.39 18.54 -12.31
C SER A 326 24.38 18.84 -11.21
N LEU A 327 24.75 19.62 -10.20
CA LEU A 327 23.85 20.01 -9.11
C LEU A 327 22.64 20.78 -9.61
N ALA A 328 22.85 21.67 -10.59
CA ALA A 328 21.76 22.42 -11.23
C ALA A 328 20.74 21.51 -11.91
N ARG A 329 21.20 20.46 -12.61
CA ARG A 329 20.32 19.45 -13.24
C ARG A 329 19.53 18.67 -12.21
N VAL A 330 20.14 18.30 -11.08
CA VAL A 330 19.46 17.63 -9.96
C VAL A 330 18.36 18.52 -9.39
N GLY A 331 18.66 19.81 -9.11
CA GLY A 331 17.68 20.77 -8.60
C GLY A 331 16.48 20.93 -9.52
N ALA A 332 16.70 21.08 -10.82
CA ALA A 332 15.63 21.19 -11.81
C ALA A 332 14.76 19.91 -11.92
N ALA A 333 15.36 18.72 -11.74
CA ALA A 333 14.61 17.47 -11.73
C ALA A 333 13.68 17.36 -10.52
N PHE A 334 14.05 17.92 -9.37
CA PHE A 334 13.24 17.87 -8.16
C PHE A 334 11.90 18.61 -8.28
N GLU A 335 11.82 19.63 -9.12
CA GLU A 335 10.56 20.33 -9.43
C GLU A 335 9.52 19.44 -10.12
N LYS A 336 10.00 18.40 -10.82
CA LYS A 336 9.19 17.46 -11.59
C LYS A 336 8.90 16.15 -10.84
N ILE A 337 9.40 16.03 -9.60
CA ILE A 337 9.15 14.86 -8.75
C ILE A 337 7.78 14.98 -8.09
N HIS A 338 6.99 13.92 -8.22
CA HIS A 338 5.70 13.78 -7.58
C HIS A 338 5.76 12.85 -6.36
N PRO A 339 4.88 13.03 -5.37
CA PRO A 339 4.74 12.09 -4.27
C PRO A 339 4.53 10.65 -4.76
N VAL A 340 5.12 9.71 -4.06
CA VAL A 340 4.96 8.27 -4.34
C VAL A 340 3.65 7.80 -3.72
N SER A 341 2.96 6.87 -4.38
CA SER A 341 1.73 6.28 -3.84
C SER A 341 1.94 5.75 -2.42
N GLY A 342 1.05 6.14 -1.50
CA GLY A 342 1.12 5.77 -0.10
C GLY A 342 2.32 6.35 0.68
N ARG A 343 2.95 7.42 0.20
CA ARG A 343 4.07 8.12 0.87
C ARG A 343 3.77 9.62 0.95
N LEU A 344 3.14 10.06 2.06
CA LEU A 344 2.57 11.40 2.20
C LEU A 344 1.75 11.80 0.97
N GLN A 345 1.00 10.83 0.43
CA GLN A 345 0.15 11.00 -0.73
C GLN A 345 -1.08 11.80 -0.35
N ARG A 346 -1.27 12.95 -0.97
CA ARG A 346 -2.49 13.74 -0.79
C ARG A 346 -3.61 13.18 -1.65
N ILE A 347 -4.76 12.93 -1.03
CA ILE A 347 -5.99 12.55 -1.72
C ILE A 347 -6.69 13.83 -2.20
N GLN A 348 -6.84 13.95 -3.50
CA GLN A 348 -7.50 15.11 -4.10
C GLN A 348 -9.01 14.87 -4.12
N PRO A 349 -9.84 15.80 -3.60
CA PRO A 349 -11.28 15.66 -3.74
C PRO A 349 -11.69 15.69 -5.23
N ILE A 350 -12.62 14.83 -5.61
CA ILE A 350 -13.16 14.75 -6.99
C ILE A 350 -13.88 16.05 -7.34
N LEU A 351 -14.59 16.60 -6.37
CA LEU A 351 -15.29 17.88 -6.47
C LEU A 351 -14.64 18.89 -5.53
N SER A 352 -14.46 20.11 -5.99
CA SER A 352 -13.79 21.18 -5.26
C SER A 352 -14.72 22.30 -4.78
N HIS A 353 -16.04 22.09 -4.86
CA HIS A 353 -17.01 23.15 -4.57
C HIS A 353 -17.19 23.42 -3.08
N THR A 354 -16.99 22.42 -2.23
CA THR A 354 -17.11 22.55 -0.78
C THR A 354 -15.75 22.40 -0.12
N PRO A 355 -15.37 23.30 0.79
CA PRO A 355 -14.14 23.16 1.56
C PRO A 355 -14.07 21.80 2.28
N SER A 356 -12.94 21.12 2.16
CA SER A 356 -12.73 19.76 2.67
C SER A 356 -11.37 19.65 3.36
N PRO A 357 -11.20 18.78 4.37
CA PRO A 357 -9.93 18.56 5.03
C PRO A 357 -8.88 18.04 4.03
N THR A 358 -7.63 18.33 4.33
CA THR A 358 -6.51 17.73 3.60
C THR A 358 -6.33 16.30 4.06
N VAL A 359 -6.65 15.31 3.23
CA VAL A 359 -6.45 13.89 3.55
C VAL A 359 -5.12 13.41 2.96
N ILE A 360 -4.33 12.74 3.80
CA ILE A 360 -2.99 12.24 3.46
C ILE A 360 -2.90 10.76 3.82
N VAL A 361 -2.45 9.94 2.87
CA VAL A 361 -2.17 8.51 3.06
C VAL A 361 -0.68 8.29 3.17
N ASP A 362 -0.25 7.54 4.19
CA ASP A 362 1.16 7.21 4.41
C ASP A 362 1.37 5.77 4.90
N TYR A 363 2.49 5.19 4.52
CA TYR A 363 2.91 3.84 4.92
C TYR A 363 3.59 3.78 6.30
N ALA A 364 3.58 4.84 7.08
CA ALA A 364 4.19 4.91 8.41
C ALA A 364 3.60 3.85 9.34
N HIS A 365 4.31 2.74 9.52
CA HIS A 365 3.92 1.57 10.32
C HIS A 365 4.94 1.23 11.41
N THR A 366 5.89 2.12 11.67
CA THR A 366 6.86 2.06 12.77
C THR A 366 6.76 3.32 13.63
N PRO A 367 7.15 3.28 14.92
CA PRO A 367 7.10 4.46 15.79
C PRO A 367 7.87 5.65 15.22
N ASP A 368 9.10 5.44 14.72
CA ASP A 368 9.94 6.47 14.14
C ASP A 368 9.34 7.09 12.87
N ALA A 369 8.81 6.24 11.95
CA ALA A 369 8.16 6.73 10.74
C ALA A 369 6.91 7.55 11.07
N LEU A 370 6.06 7.07 11.99
CA LEU A 370 4.85 7.76 12.42
C LEU A 370 5.20 9.11 13.08
N GLU A 371 6.22 9.14 13.93
CA GLU A 371 6.69 10.38 14.56
C GLU A 371 7.13 11.42 13.53
N ARG A 372 7.92 11.03 12.54
CA ARG A 372 8.41 11.92 11.47
C ARG A 372 7.29 12.50 10.64
N VAL A 373 6.34 11.67 10.25
CA VAL A 373 5.17 12.09 9.47
C VAL A 373 4.30 13.04 10.29
N LEU A 374 3.97 12.67 11.54
CA LEU A 374 3.15 13.51 12.41
C LEU A 374 3.81 14.86 12.71
N ARG A 375 5.12 14.91 12.99
CA ARG A 375 5.84 16.20 13.18
C ARG A 375 5.74 17.09 11.95
N THR A 376 5.89 16.51 10.76
CA THR A 376 5.76 17.25 9.50
C THR A 376 4.37 17.85 9.35
N LEU A 377 3.33 17.04 9.54
CA LEU A 377 1.95 17.47 9.36
C LEU A 377 1.46 18.39 10.48
N HIS A 378 1.94 18.19 11.71
CA HIS A 378 1.66 19.06 12.84
C HIS A 378 2.15 20.49 12.61
N GLY A 379 3.37 20.66 12.08
CA GLY A 379 3.88 21.97 11.70
C GLY A 379 3.04 22.67 10.63
N ILE A 380 2.54 21.91 9.63
CA ILE A 380 1.63 22.44 8.60
C ILE A 380 0.27 22.80 9.21
N ALA A 381 -0.30 21.94 10.05
CA ALA A 381 -1.58 22.18 10.71
C ALA A 381 -1.52 23.43 11.62
N GLN A 382 -0.47 23.57 12.44
CA GLN A 382 -0.25 24.73 13.29
C GLN A 382 -0.19 26.04 12.49
N SER A 383 0.51 26.04 11.34
CA SER A 383 0.60 27.23 10.49
C SER A 383 -0.75 27.73 9.94
N ARG A 384 -1.77 26.87 9.98
CA ARG A 384 -3.15 27.15 9.54
C ARG A 384 -4.16 27.29 10.69
N SER A 385 -3.71 27.14 11.95
CA SER A 385 -4.58 27.03 13.12
C SER A 385 -5.59 25.85 13.00
N ALA A 386 -5.20 24.78 12.33
CA ALA A 386 -5.96 23.57 12.06
C ALA A 386 -5.55 22.42 12.98
N LYS A 387 -6.41 21.40 13.09
CA LYS A 387 -6.14 20.19 13.87
C LYS A 387 -5.52 19.12 12.98
N LEU A 388 -4.66 18.30 13.59
CA LEU A 388 -4.11 17.09 12.99
C LEU A 388 -4.85 15.86 13.54
N TRP A 389 -5.48 15.11 12.64
CA TRP A 389 -6.07 13.80 12.90
C TRP A 389 -5.08 12.70 12.51
N CYS A 390 -5.00 11.63 13.31
CA CYS A 390 -4.20 10.44 13.02
C CYS A 390 -5.08 9.19 13.10
N VAL A 391 -5.34 8.56 11.97
CA VAL A 391 -6.00 7.25 11.86
C VAL A 391 -4.95 6.21 11.60
N PHE A 392 -4.77 5.24 12.53
CA PHE A 392 -3.76 4.20 12.36
C PHE A 392 -4.11 2.91 13.08
N GLY A 393 -3.49 1.83 12.63
CA GLY A 393 -3.51 0.51 13.24
C GLY A 393 -2.13 -0.13 13.19
N CYS A 394 -2.03 -1.38 13.67
CA CYS A 394 -0.83 -2.19 13.58
C CYS A 394 -1.13 -3.54 12.96
N GLY A 395 -0.17 -4.10 12.20
CA GLY A 395 -0.30 -5.43 11.62
C GLY A 395 -0.15 -6.53 12.68
N GLY A 396 -0.94 -7.58 12.53
CA GLY A 396 -0.79 -8.85 13.27
C GLY A 396 0.41 -9.65 12.77
N ASN A 397 0.87 -10.63 13.57
CA ASN A 397 2.04 -11.49 13.29
C ASN A 397 3.30 -10.66 12.96
N ARG A 398 3.47 -9.53 13.65
CA ARG A 398 4.60 -8.59 13.54
C ARG A 398 5.13 -8.23 14.94
N ASP A 399 6.13 -7.35 15.00
CA ASP A 399 6.68 -6.87 16.28
C ASP A 399 5.58 -6.21 17.14
N ALA A 400 5.05 -6.93 18.14
CA ALA A 400 4.05 -6.42 19.06
C ALA A 400 4.58 -5.27 19.93
N GLY A 401 5.89 -5.25 20.21
CA GLY A 401 6.52 -4.23 21.05
C GLY A 401 6.47 -2.80 20.47
N LYS A 402 6.14 -2.64 19.18
CA LYS A 402 5.96 -1.31 18.59
C LYS A 402 4.55 -0.74 18.80
N ARG A 403 3.54 -1.57 19.15
CA ARG A 403 2.12 -1.18 19.19
C ARG A 403 1.86 -0.06 20.18
N SER A 404 2.27 -0.23 21.43
CA SER A 404 2.13 0.80 22.48
C SER A 404 2.96 2.06 22.19
N LEU A 405 4.16 1.90 21.62
CA LEU A 405 5.01 3.03 21.23
C LEU A 405 4.34 3.89 20.14
N MET A 406 3.68 3.27 19.15
CA MET A 406 2.93 4.00 18.14
C MET A 406 1.73 4.73 18.74
N GLY A 407 1.01 4.12 19.70
CA GLY A 407 -0.04 4.77 20.47
C GLY A 407 0.46 6.05 21.15
N ALA A 408 1.55 5.95 21.91
CA ALA A 408 2.15 7.07 22.60
C ALA A 408 2.58 8.21 21.67
N VAL A 409 3.19 7.87 20.52
CA VAL A 409 3.60 8.85 19.49
C VAL A 409 2.39 9.56 18.90
N ALA A 410 1.35 8.81 18.52
CA ALA A 410 0.14 9.37 17.94
C ALA A 410 -0.54 10.34 18.90
N GLN A 411 -0.73 9.95 20.18
CA GLN A 411 -1.36 10.81 21.18
C GLN A 411 -0.56 12.08 21.47
N LYS A 412 0.76 12.01 21.43
CA LYS A 412 1.65 13.15 21.70
C LYS A 412 1.60 14.21 20.59
N LEU A 413 1.42 13.81 19.35
CA LEU A 413 1.65 14.68 18.17
C LEU A 413 0.39 14.98 17.35
N ALA A 414 -0.72 14.25 17.57
CA ALA A 414 -1.98 14.50 16.90
C ALA A 414 -3.03 15.07 17.86
N ASP A 415 -3.86 16.00 17.39
CA ASP A 415 -4.97 16.59 18.15
C ASP A 415 -6.13 15.61 18.30
N ARG A 416 -6.30 14.71 17.34
CA ARG A 416 -7.31 13.65 17.32
C ARG A 416 -6.66 12.33 16.88
N VAL A 417 -6.94 11.27 17.59
CA VAL A 417 -6.42 9.92 17.30
C VAL A 417 -7.58 8.96 17.09
N VAL A 418 -7.56 8.22 15.99
CA VAL A 418 -8.49 7.12 15.73
C VAL A 418 -7.66 5.84 15.63
N VAL A 419 -7.81 4.97 16.64
CA VAL A 419 -7.15 3.66 16.65
C VAL A 419 -8.05 2.65 15.95
N THR A 420 -7.51 1.95 14.95
CA THR A 420 -8.26 1.02 14.11
C THR A 420 -7.46 -0.24 13.77
N SER A 421 -8.06 -1.14 12.98
CA SER A 421 -7.38 -2.30 12.41
C SER A 421 -6.49 -1.91 11.23
N ASP A 422 -5.44 -2.69 11.01
CA ASP A 422 -4.60 -2.67 9.81
C ASP A 422 -4.77 -4.01 9.07
N ASN A 423 -3.75 -4.85 8.95
CA ASN A 423 -3.81 -6.24 8.52
C ASN A 423 -3.70 -7.16 9.75
N PRO A 424 -4.80 -7.58 10.37
CA PRO A 424 -4.75 -8.38 11.61
C PRO A 424 -4.16 -9.78 11.41
N ARG A 425 -4.17 -10.31 10.19
CA ARG A 425 -3.72 -11.65 9.84
C ARG A 425 -4.38 -12.71 10.72
N ASP A 426 -3.59 -13.47 11.49
CA ASP A 426 -4.11 -14.53 12.35
C ASP A 426 -4.45 -14.05 13.78
N GLU A 427 -4.20 -12.76 14.10
CA GLU A 427 -4.52 -12.19 15.41
C GLU A 427 -5.92 -11.54 15.42
N ALA A 428 -6.60 -11.59 16.55
CA ALA A 428 -7.86 -10.87 16.73
C ALA A 428 -7.62 -9.35 16.65
N PRO A 429 -8.34 -8.60 15.79
CA PRO A 429 -8.16 -7.15 15.66
C PRO A 429 -8.26 -6.39 16.98
N GLN A 430 -9.18 -6.81 17.87
CA GLN A 430 -9.40 -6.23 19.18
C GLN A 430 -8.18 -6.39 20.11
N ALA A 431 -7.44 -7.50 20.01
CA ALA A 431 -6.24 -7.74 20.79
C ALA A 431 -5.11 -6.78 20.36
N ILE A 432 -4.94 -6.58 19.04
CA ILE A 432 -3.97 -5.63 18.51
C ILE A 432 -4.29 -4.20 18.95
N VAL A 433 -5.56 -3.81 18.88
CA VAL A 433 -6.04 -2.50 19.36
C VAL A 433 -5.80 -2.34 20.86
N ALA A 434 -6.03 -3.38 21.66
CA ALA A 434 -5.76 -3.34 23.09
C ALA A 434 -4.27 -3.07 23.39
N ASP A 435 -3.34 -3.69 22.65
CA ASP A 435 -1.89 -3.44 22.79
C ASP A 435 -1.51 -1.99 22.43
N ILE A 436 -2.18 -1.39 21.43
CA ILE A 436 -1.97 0.02 21.07
C ILE A 436 -2.43 0.92 22.22
N ILE A 437 -3.60 0.63 22.81
CA ILE A 437 -4.22 1.42 23.88
C ILE A 437 -3.33 1.48 25.13
N VAL A 438 -2.53 0.44 25.41
CA VAL A 438 -1.56 0.45 26.53
C VAL A 438 -0.61 1.66 26.46
N GLY A 439 -0.31 2.16 25.25
CA GLY A 439 0.54 3.34 25.05
C GLY A 439 -0.18 4.69 25.19
N LEU A 440 -1.50 4.69 25.39
CA LEU A 440 -2.31 5.90 25.49
C LEU A 440 -2.59 6.23 26.96
N ALA A 441 -2.70 7.52 27.28
CA ALA A 441 -3.13 7.95 28.59
C ALA A 441 -4.61 7.57 28.82
N SER A 442 -4.91 7.05 29.99
CA SER A 442 -6.27 6.64 30.36
C SER A 442 -7.25 7.81 30.28
N GLY A 443 -8.41 7.60 29.63
CA GLY A 443 -9.48 8.59 29.57
C GLY A 443 -9.20 9.79 28.64
N ALA A 444 -8.26 9.68 27.71
CA ALA A 444 -7.97 10.74 26.76
C ALA A 444 -9.18 11.04 25.85
N ALA A 445 -9.79 12.23 26.03
CA ALA A 445 -10.99 12.66 25.29
C ALA A 445 -10.76 12.83 23.78
N ASN A 446 -9.51 12.83 23.33
CA ASN A 446 -9.14 13.00 21.94
C ASN A 446 -8.86 11.68 21.20
N VAL A 447 -9.13 10.53 21.82
CA VAL A 447 -8.91 9.20 21.26
C VAL A 447 -10.25 8.52 21.00
N LEU A 448 -10.46 8.05 19.77
CA LEU A 448 -11.56 7.17 19.38
C LEU A 448 -11.01 5.79 19.04
N ILE A 449 -11.73 4.75 19.40
CA ILE A 449 -11.46 3.37 19.01
C ILE A 449 -12.57 2.94 18.06
N GLU A 450 -12.20 2.66 16.81
CA GLU A 450 -13.11 2.09 15.80
C GLU A 450 -12.34 0.99 15.06
N VAL A 451 -12.66 -0.26 15.35
CA VAL A 451 -11.93 -1.43 14.81
C VAL A 451 -12.12 -1.57 13.30
N ASP A 452 -13.30 -1.24 12.79
CA ASP A 452 -13.57 -1.20 11.35
C ASP A 452 -12.83 -0.01 10.71
N ARG A 453 -11.84 -0.33 9.87
CA ARG A 453 -10.98 0.70 9.26
C ARG A 453 -11.74 1.63 8.32
N ALA A 454 -12.72 1.12 7.56
CA ALA A 454 -13.55 1.96 6.69
C ALA A 454 -14.36 2.98 7.51
N GLN A 455 -14.98 2.52 8.61
CA GLN A 455 -15.70 3.39 9.53
C GLN A 455 -14.78 4.40 10.21
N ALA A 456 -13.56 4.00 10.57
CA ALA A 456 -12.55 4.89 11.15
C ALA A 456 -12.14 6.01 10.19
N ILE A 457 -11.87 5.66 8.92
CA ILE A 457 -11.53 6.63 7.86
C ILE A 457 -12.71 7.57 7.60
N LEU A 458 -13.91 7.02 7.39
CA LEU A 458 -15.11 7.81 7.15
C LEU A 458 -15.41 8.75 8.32
N HIS A 459 -15.28 8.27 9.57
CA HIS A 459 -15.44 9.11 10.76
C HIS A 459 -14.46 10.29 10.75
N ALA A 460 -13.18 10.04 10.55
CA ALA A 460 -12.18 11.11 10.56
C ALA A 460 -12.42 12.12 9.44
N VAL A 461 -12.66 11.65 8.19
CA VAL A 461 -12.88 12.52 7.04
C VAL A 461 -14.17 13.34 7.20
N LEU A 462 -15.24 12.75 7.70
CA LEU A 462 -16.54 13.44 7.85
C LEU A 462 -16.56 14.41 9.03
N SER A 463 -15.80 14.15 10.11
CA SER A 463 -15.82 14.94 11.35
C SER A 463 -14.74 16.03 11.39
N ALA A 464 -13.71 15.95 10.56
CA ALA A 464 -12.64 16.95 10.48
C ALA A 464 -13.18 18.27 9.91
N ASP A 465 -12.69 19.40 10.41
CA ASP A 465 -12.99 20.72 9.84
C ASP A 465 -12.29 20.89 8.47
N ALA A 466 -12.72 21.86 7.68
CA ALA A 466 -12.22 22.05 6.30
C ALA A 466 -10.70 22.33 6.24
N GLU A 467 -10.16 23.00 7.25
CA GLU A 467 -8.73 23.34 7.33
C GLU A 467 -7.89 22.21 7.94
N ASP A 468 -8.53 21.21 8.57
CA ASP A 468 -7.86 20.12 9.27
C ASP A 468 -7.06 19.24 8.30
N ILE A 469 -6.10 18.52 8.88
CA ILE A 469 -5.32 17.48 8.19
C ILE A 469 -5.69 16.13 8.76
N VAL A 470 -6.05 15.18 7.91
CA VAL A 470 -6.34 13.80 8.27
C VAL A 470 -5.24 12.90 7.72
N LEU A 471 -4.42 12.33 8.60
CA LEU A 471 -3.42 11.32 8.26
C LEU A 471 -4.03 9.93 8.38
N LEU A 472 -3.99 9.15 7.30
CA LEU A 472 -4.28 7.71 7.27
C LEU A 472 -2.95 6.97 7.20
N ALA A 473 -2.53 6.37 8.33
CA ALA A 473 -1.22 5.76 8.47
C ALA A 473 -1.28 4.23 8.56
N GLY A 474 -0.21 3.58 8.10
CA GLY A 474 0.03 2.14 8.20
C GLY A 474 0.05 1.44 6.86
N LYS A 475 -1.05 1.49 6.10
CA LYS A 475 -1.22 0.73 4.86
C LYS A 475 -0.56 1.38 3.64
N GLY A 476 -0.55 2.71 3.57
CA GLY A 476 0.01 3.42 2.42
C GLY A 476 -0.63 2.99 1.09
N HIS A 477 0.12 2.29 0.26
CA HIS A 477 -0.28 1.78 -1.07
C HIS A 477 -0.94 0.40 -1.04
N GLU A 478 -1.05 -0.25 0.11
CA GLU A 478 -1.65 -1.59 0.19
C GLU A 478 -3.15 -1.53 -0.10
N ALA A 479 -3.56 -2.12 -1.22
CA ALA A 479 -4.94 -2.13 -1.70
C ALA A 479 -5.74 -3.37 -1.21
N TYR A 480 -5.38 -3.93 -0.05
CA TYR A 480 -6.08 -5.07 0.57
C TYR A 480 -6.04 -5.00 2.09
N GLN A 481 -6.97 -5.68 2.75
CA GLN A 481 -6.89 -6.03 4.17
C GLN A 481 -6.82 -7.55 4.32
N GLU A 482 -5.88 -8.04 5.14
CA GLU A 482 -5.61 -9.46 5.35
C GLU A 482 -6.07 -9.88 6.75
N SER A 483 -6.97 -10.88 6.82
CA SER A 483 -7.46 -11.47 8.07
C SER A 483 -7.68 -12.97 7.89
N ASN A 484 -7.19 -13.81 8.81
CA ASN A 484 -7.34 -15.28 8.79
C ASN A 484 -6.96 -15.91 7.43
N GLY A 485 -5.87 -15.45 6.83
CA GLY A 485 -5.39 -15.94 5.53
C GLY A 485 -6.20 -15.47 4.32
N GLN A 486 -7.26 -14.70 4.50
CA GLN A 486 -8.05 -14.11 3.42
C GLN A 486 -7.65 -12.66 3.18
N ARG A 487 -7.56 -12.27 1.91
CA ARG A 487 -7.34 -10.89 1.49
C ARG A 487 -8.61 -10.37 0.82
N VAL A 488 -9.11 -9.27 1.35
CA VAL A 488 -10.20 -8.51 0.75
C VAL A 488 -9.68 -7.19 0.20
N ALA A 489 -10.23 -6.72 -0.91
CA ALA A 489 -9.88 -5.43 -1.49
C ALA A 489 -10.17 -4.31 -0.48
N PHE A 490 -9.19 -3.47 -0.22
CA PHE A 490 -9.31 -2.35 0.71
C PHE A 490 -8.21 -1.33 0.47
N ASP A 491 -8.57 -0.11 0.12
CA ASP A 491 -7.63 0.99 -0.12
C ASP A 491 -8.04 2.22 0.70
N ASP A 492 -7.10 2.73 1.52
CA ASP A 492 -7.33 3.89 2.40
C ASP A 492 -7.73 5.14 1.61
N GLY A 493 -7.11 5.36 0.44
CA GLY A 493 -7.39 6.50 -0.42
C GLY A 493 -8.78 6.44 -1.06
N GLN A 494 -9.24 5.26 -1.45
CA GLN A 494 -10.57 5.05 -2.02
C GLN A 494 -11.66 5.31 -0.96
N TRP A 495 -11.50 4.80 0.27
CA TRP A 495 -12.42 5.09 1.37
C TRP A 495 -12.41 6.56 1.78
N ALA A 496 -11.24 7.20 1.78
CA ALA A 496 -11.15 8.65 2.00
C ALA A 496 -11.88 9.45 0.92
N GLN A 497 -11.74 9.04 -0.34
CA GLN A 497 -12.42 9.66 -1.47
C GLN A 497 -13.94 9.53 -1.36
N ALA A 498 -14.45 8.37 -0.94
CA ALA A 498 -15.87 8.17 -0.66
C ALA A 498 -16.36 9.09 0.48
N GLY A 499 -15.57 9.25 1.55
CA GLY A 499 -15.86 10.21 2.63
C GLY A 499 -15.88 11.65 2.15
N LEU A 500 -14.94 12.05 1.29
CA LEU A 500 -14.90 13.38 0.69
C LEU A 500 -16.11 13.65 -0.20
N ILE A 501 -16.60 12.66 -0.96
CA ILE A 501 -17.84 12.77 -1.76
C ILE A 501 -19.06 12.96 -0.86
N LEU A 502 -19.18 12.21 0.24
CA LEU A 502 -20.29 12.38 1.17
C LEU A 502 -20.34 13.81 1.73
N ARG A 503 -19.20 14.42 2.02
CA ARG A 503 -19.12 15.82 2.48
C ARG A 503 -19.65 16.83 1.45
N GLN A 504 -19.56 16.52 0.16
CA GLN A 504 -20.08 17.37 -0.91
C GLN A 504 -21.63 17.29 -1.02
N GLU A 505 -22.26 16.43 -0.21
CA GLU A 505 -23.71 16.17 -0.22
C GLU A 505 -24.25 15.77 -1.60
N CYS A 506 -23.40 15.14 -2.45
CA CYS A 506 -23.79 14.64 -3.75
C CYS A 506 -24.92 13.63 -3.64
N SER A 507 -25.81 13.61 -4.62
CA SER A 507 -26.80 12.55 -4.76
C SER A 507 -26.11 11.24 -5.13
N ILE A 508 -26.33 10.18 -4.36
CA ILE A 508 -25.88 8.82 -4.70
C ILE A 508 -27.07 8.06 -5.31
N GLN A 509 -26.91 7.59 -6.53
CA GLN A 509 -27.98 6.95 -7.30
C GLN A 509 -27.53 5.61 -7.88
N THR A 510 -28.46 4.68 -7.99
CA THR A 510 -28.20 3.29 -8.45
C THR A 510 -28.92 2.94 -9.76
N ASP A 511 -29.85 3.79 -10.25
CA ASP A 511 -30.55 3.59 -11.52
C ASP A 511 -29.91 4.41 -12.63
N SER A 512 -29.16 3.77 -13.53
CA SER A 512 -28.46 4.42 -14.66
C SER A 512 -29.40 5.16 -15.62
N ARG A 513 -30.69 4.80 -15.67
CA ARG A 513 -31.70 5.38 -16.58
C ARG A 513 -32.25 6.73 -16.07
N LYS A 514 -32.10 6.98 -14.76
CA LYS A 514 -32.66 8.16 -14.06
C LYS A 514 -31.58 8.96 -13.35
N LEU A 515 -30.33 8.84 -13.83
CA LEU A 515 -29.21 9.52 -13.19
C LEU A 515 -29.28 11.02 -13.45
N ASP A 516 -29.22 11.80 -12.37
CA ASP A 516 -29.10 13.24 -12.45
C ASP A 516 -27.66 13.65 -12.80
N ALA A 517 -27.49 14.66 -13.64
CA ALA A 517 -26.18 15.24 -13.90
C ALA A 517 -25.56 15.77 -12.58
N GLY A 518 -24.28 15.45 -12.34
CA GLY A 518 -23.62 15.78 -11.08
C GLY A 518 -23.81 14.75 -9.95
N ALA A 519 -24.60 13.69 -10.17
CA ALA A 519 -24.74 12.59 -9.21
C ALA A 519 -23.54 11.65 -9.22
N VAL A 520 -23.39 10.89 -8.14
CA VAL A 520 -22.47 9.76 -8.03
C VAL A 520 -23.25 8.47 -8.29
N PHE A 521 -22.82 7.69 -9.24
CA PHE A 521 -23.43 6.40 -9.54
C PHE A 521 -22.84 5.33 -8.61
N LEU A 522 -23.69 4.53 -7.98
CA LEU A 522 -23.30 3.35 -7.23
C LEU A 522 -23.65 2.09 -8.04
N ALA A 523 -22.63 1.43 -8.57
CA ALA A 523 -22.79 0.20 -9.35
C ALA A 523 -23.07 -0.98 -8.41
N LEU A 524 -24.30 -1.51 -8.45
CA LEU A 524 -24.70 -2.67 -7.67
C LEU A 524 -24.85 -3.89 -8.57
N ARG A 525 -24.47 -5.05 -8.05
CA ARG A 525 -24.76 -6.35 -8.68
C ARG A 525 -26.07 -6.92 -8.14
N GLY A 526 -26.99 -7.24 -9.03
CA GLY A 526 -28.22 -7.98 -8.75
C GLY A 526 -28.20 -9.34 -9.42
N ASP A 527 -29.22 -10.14 -9.16
CA ASP A 527 -29.34 -11.50 -9.72
C ASP A 527 -29.46 -11.52 -11.24
N ASN A 528 -30.03 -10.46 -11.83
CA ASN A 528 -30.34 -10.36 -13.26
C ASN A 528 -29.67 -9.18 -13.96
N PHE A 529 -28.87 -8.39 -13.28
CA PHE A 529 -28.18 -7.23 -13.85
C PHE A 529 -26.89 -6.93 -13.10
N ASP A 530 -25.92 -6.32 -13.78
CA ASP A 530 -24.72 -5.75 -13.18
C ASP A 530 -24.65 -4.26 -13.49
N GLY A 531 -24.64 -3.42 -12.45
CA GLY A 531 -24.53 -1.97 -12.58
C GLY A 531 -23.23 -1.53 -13.26
N HIS A 532 -22.17 -2.35 -13.17
CA HIS A 532 -20.88 -2.06 -13.78
C HIS A 532 -20.93 -2.03 -15.32
N ASP A 533 -21.88 -2.74 -15.95
CA ASP A 533 -22.07 -2.73 -17.40
C ASP A 533 -22.56 -1.38 -17.93
N TYR A 534 -22.98 -0.46 -17.07
CA TYR A 534 -23.58 0.83 -17.44
C TYR A 534 -22.65 2.03 -17.17
N LEU A 535 -21.37 1.81 -16.87
CA LEU A 535 -20.43 2.89 -16.53
C LEU A 535 -20.25 3.92 -17.65
N GLU A 536 -20.18 3.48 -18.92
CA GLU A 536 -20.13 4.39 -20.07
C GLU A 536 -21.42 5.23 -20.19
N GLN A 537 -22.59 4.59 -19.99
CA GLN A 537 -23.89 5.27 -20.04
C GLN A 537 -24.00 6.35 -18.98
N VAL A 538 -23.60 6.06 -17.73
CA VAL A 538 -23.69 7.05 -16.63
C VAL A 538 -22.65 8.15 -16.77
N ALA A 539 -21.49 7.86 -17.35
CA ALA A 539 -20.51 8.87 -17.73
C ALA A 539 -21.11 9.86 -18.75
N ALA A 540 -21.76 9.33 -19.80
CA ALA A 540 -22.45 10.13 -20.82
C ALA A 540 -23.64 10.91 -20.25
N ALA A 541 -24.31 10.40 -19.22
CA ALA A 541 -25.40 11.10 -18.51
C ALA A 541 -24.90 12.20 -17.54
N GLY A 542 -23.59 12.35 -17.38
CA GLY A 542 -22.99 13.41 -16.58
C GLY A 542 -22.76 13.04 -15.11
N ALA A 543 -22.58 11.75 -14.79
CA ALA A 543 -22.07 11.31 -13.49
C ALA A 543 -20.72 11.97 -13.21
N VAL A 544 -20.50 12.45 -11.98
CA VAL A 544 -19.22 13.02 -11.56
C VAL A 544 -18.22 11.94 -11.13
N ALA A 545 -18.75 10.82 -10.65
CA ALA A 545 -17.98 9.64 -10.27
C ALA A 545 -18.87 8.39 -10.23
N ALA A 546 -18.24 7.22 -10.19
CA ALA A 546 -18.92 5.97 -9.87
C ALA A 546 -18.23 5.27 -8.69
N ILE A 547 -19.03 4.68 -7.78
CA ILE A 547 -18.56 3.74 -6.77
C ILE A 547 -18.74 2.34 -7.34
N VAL A 548 -17.65 1.57 -7.39
CA VAL A 548 -17.57 0.28 -8.09
C VAL A 548 -16.87 -0.78 -7.24
N ASP A 549 -17.05 -2.05 -7.57
CA ASP A 549 -16.29 -3.15 -6.94
C ASP A 549 -14.81 -3.06 -7.33
N GLN A 550 -14.55 -2.93 -8.62
CA GLN A 550 -13.22 -2.76 -9.22
C GLN A 550 -13.28 -1.70 -10.31
N ALA A 551 -12.22 -0.91 -10.44
CA ALA A 551 -12.15 0.12 -11.46
C ALA A 551 -11.93 -0.48 -12.85
N ASP A 552 -12.74 -0.03 -13.82
CA ASP A 552 -12.56 -0.29 -15.25
C ASP A 552 -11.84 0.90 -15.90
N THR A 553 -10.57 0.71 -16.20
CA THR A 553 -9.71 1.74 -16.79
C THR A 553 -10.07 2.09 -18.24
N SER A 554 -10.93 1.32 -18.90
CA SER A 554 -11.41 1.60 -20.25
C SER A 554 -12.45 2.72 -20.29
N VAL A 555 -13.14 2.97 -19.17
CA VAL A 555 -14.19 4.00 -19.07
C VAL A 555 -13.63 5.31 -18.52
N ALA A 556 -13.83 6.39 -19.26
CA ALA A 556 -13.39 7.74 -18.90
C ALA A 556 -14.32 8.39 -17.86
N LEU A 557 -14.43 7.78 -16.68
CA LEU A 557 -15.17 8.25 -15.53
C LEU A 557 -14.32 8.04 -14.28
N THR A 558 -14.32 9.00 -13.36
CA THR A 558 -13.67 8.80 -12.05
C THR A 558 -14.37 7.69 -11.28
N GLN A 559 -13.63 6.66 -10.91
CA GLN A 559 -14.16 5.49 -10.22
C GLN A 559 -13.54 5.34 -8.85
N ILE A 560 -14.36 5.00 -7.85
CA ILE A 560 -13.97 4.73 -6.47
C ILE A 560 -14.21 3.24 -6.22
N ALA A 561 -13.12 2.46 -6.20
CA ALA A 561 -13.18 1.03 -6.01
C ALA A 561 -13.21 0.68 -4.52
N LEU A 562 -14.35 0.22 -4.02
CA LEU A 562 -14.54 -0.11 -2.60
C LEU A 562 -14.67 -1.64 -2.35
N GLY A 563 -14.45 -2.47 -3.35
CA GLY A 563 -14.71 -3.91 -3.28
C GLY A 563 -16.20 -4.18 -3.38
N ASP A 564 -16.78 -4.91 -2.43
CA ASP A 564 -18.23 -5.18 -2.40
C ASP A 564 -19.05 -3.90 -2.21
N THR A 565 -19.68 -3.42 -3.28
CA THR A 565 -20.46 -2.18 -3.29
C THR A 565 -21.73 -2.26 -2.45
N ARG A 566 -22.29 -3.45 -2.19
CA ARG A 566 -23.41 -3.62 -1.24
C ARG A 566 -22.95 -3.39 0.20
N ALA A 567 -21.84 -4.02 0.58
CA ALA A 567 -21.25 -3.81 1.91
C ALA A 567 -20.81 -2.34 2.07
N ALA A 568 -20.21 -1.76 1.04
CA ALA A 568 -19.81 -0.34 1.04
C ALA A 568 -21.01 0.60 1.24
N LEU A 569 -22.15 0.34 0.60
CA LEU A 569 -23.36 1.13 0.77
C LEU A 569 -23.85 1.16 2.23
N LEU A 570 -23.85 0.00 2.90
CA LEU A 570 -24.20 -0.08 4.33
C LEU A 570 -23.23 0.73 5.20
N MET A 571 -21.92 0.64 4.91
CA MET A 571 -20.87 1.38 5.63
C MET A 571 -21.01 2.90 5.42
N LEU A 572 -21.25 3.35 4.19
CA LEU A 572 -21.46 4.76 3.85
C LEU A 572 -22.71 5.31 4.52
N GLY A 573 -23.84 4.58 4.45
CA GLY A 573 -25.10 4.96 5.09
C GLY A 573 -24.95 5.10 6.61
N ARG A 574 -24.26 4.14 7.27
CA ARG A 574 -23.96 4.17 8.70
C ARG A 574 -23.07 5.35 9.09
N ALA A 575 -22.00 5.59 8.35
CA ALA A 575 -21.07 6.68 8.62
C ALA A 575 -21.75 8.05 8.44
N TRP A 576 -22.57 8.20 7.38
CA TRP A 576 -23.33 9.41 7.13
C TRP A 576 -24.37 9.66 8.20
N ARG A 577 -25.14 8.63 8.62
CA ARG A 577 -26.11 8.72 9.71
C ARG A 577 -25.50 9.28 11.00
N LYS A 578 -24.28 8.85 11.34
CA LYS A 578 -23.57 9.31 12.55
C LYS A 578 -23.27 10.82 12.57
N GLN A 579 -23.34 11.50 11.44
CA GLN A 579 -23.11 12.96 11.35
C GLN A 579 -24.30 13.79 11.83
N PHE A 580 -25.44 13.15 12.12
CA PHE A 580 -26.69 13.84 12.46
C PHE A 580 -27.18 13.43 13.85
N ALA A 581 -27.42 14.41 14.70
CA ALA A 581 -27.98 14.22 16.05
C ALA A 581 -29.51 14.16 16.07
N LEU A 582 -30.17 14.34 14.89
CA LEU A 582 -31.64 14.36 14.80
C LEU A 582 -32.25 13.02 15.24
N PRO A 583 -33.45 13.03 15.86
CA PRO A 583 -34.17 11.82 16.22
C PRO A 583 -34.64 11.05 14.99
N ILE A 584 -34.45 9.74 15.03
CA ILE A 584 -34.93 8.78 14.00
C ILE A 584 -35.92 7.82 14.63
N ILE A 585 -37.07 7.69 14.01
CA ILE A 585 -38.11 6.71 14.32
C ILE A 585 -37.97 5.56 13.33
N ALA A 586 -37.73 4.32 13.77
CA ALA A 586 -37.77 3.14 12.95
C ALA A 586 -39.13 2.44 13.08
N VAL A 587 -39.67 1.98 11.96
CA VAL A 587 -40.91 1.22 11.90
C VAL A 587 -40.68 -0.12 11.25
N THR A 588 -40.98 -1.21 11.94
CA THR A 588 -40.94 -2.58 11.41
C THR A 588 -42.20 -3.37 11.79
N GLY A 589 -42.32 -4.59 11.29
CA GLY A 589 -43.44 -5.52 11.56
C GLY A 589 -43.85 -6.25 10.30
N SER A 590 -44.66 -7.29 10.43
CA SER A 590 -45.14 -8.11 9.29
C SER A 590 -46.08 -7.26 8.40
N ASN A 591 -47.07 -6.64 8.97
CA ASN A 591 -48.10 -5.90 8.23
C ASN A 591 -48.23 -4.45 8.73
N GLY A 592 -48.64 -3.52 7.84
CA GLY A 592 -48.93 -2.14 8.16
C GLY A 592 -47.73 -1.21 8.35
N LYS A 593 -46.49 -1.69 8.09
CA LYS A 593 -45.24 -0.89 8.16
C LYS A 593 -45.39 0.44 7.41
N THR A 594 -45.68 0.35 6.11
CA THR A 594 -45.80 1.51 5.21
C THR A 594 -46.89 2.46 5.64
N THR A 595 -48.10 1.92 5.98
CA THR A 595 -49.22 2.77 6.46
C THR A 595 -48.83 3.54 7.72
N THR A 596 -48.27 2.86 8.71
CA THR A 596 -47.84 3.48 9.97
C THR A 596 -46.73 4.52 9.73
N LYS A 597 -45.73 4.19 8.87
CA LYS A 597 -44.68 5.11 8.48
C LYS A 597 -45.24 6.37 7.80
N GLU A 598 -46.20 6.22 6.86
CA GLU A 598 -46.84 7.38 6.19
C GLU A 598 -47.65 8.25 7.16
N MET A 599 -48.38 7.64 8.11
CA MET A 599 -49.10 8.40 9.15
C MET A 599 -48.11 9.22 10.01
N ILE A 600 -47.01 8.59 10.48
CA ILE A 600 -45.95 9.27 11.23
C ILE A 600 -45.36 10.38 10.37
N ALA A 601 -45.01 10.09 9.11
CA ALA A 601 -44.43 11.05 8.18
C ALA A 601 -45.32 12.27 7.98
N SER A 602 -46.66 12.11 7.87
CA SER A 602 -47.63 13.22 7.77
C SER A 602 -47.66 14.08 9.03
N ILE A 603 -47.65 13.44 10.21
CA ILE A 603 -47.59 14.17 11.49
C ILE A 603 -46.29 14.96 11.60
N LEU A 604 -45.16 14.35 11.25
CA LEU A 604 -43.84 15.01 11.26
C LEU A 604 -43.81 16.19 10.27
N ALA A 605 -44.37 16.03 9.08
CA ALA A 605 -44.50 17.11 8.09
C ALA A 605 -45.31 18.31 8.62
N ALA A 606 -46.41 18.03 9.32
CA ALA A 606 -47.21 19.07 9.96
C ALA A 606 -46.48 19.76 11.13
N TRP A 607 -45.59 19.03 11.81
CA TRP A 607 -44.83 19.53 12.95
C TRP A 607 -43.60 20.37 12.54
N VAL A 608 -42.76 19.86 11.67
CA VAL A 608 -41.46 20.50 11.33
C VAL A 608 -41.43 21.08 9.90
N GLY A 609 -42.42 20.80 9.07
CA GLY A 609 -42.45 21.09 7.64
C GLY A 609 -41.95 19.93 6.77
N GLU A 610 -42.49 19.85 5.55
CA GLU A 610 -42.17 18.75 4.60
C GLU A 610 -40.70 18.67 4.26
N SER A 611 -40.01 19.79 4.05
CA SER A 611 -38.57 19.86 3.70
C SER A 611 -37.65 19.58 4.87
N ASN A 612 -38.13 19.57 6.10
CA ASN A 612 -37.31 19.39 7.30
C ASN A 612 -37.46 17.99 7.91
N ARG A 613 -38.22 17.10 7.26
CA ARG A 613 -38.32 15.69 7.61
C ARG A 613 -37.72 14.79 6.53
N LEU A 614 -37.16 13.66 6.93
CA LEU A 614 -36.85 12.57 6.02
C LEU A 614 -37.78 11.40 6.27
N ALA A 615 -38.30 10.78 5.21
CA ALA A 615 -39.05 9.52 5.29
C ALA A 615 -38.60 8.54 4.22
N THR A 616 -38.72 7.23 4.51
CA THR A 616 -38.53 6.18 3.50
C THR A 616 -39.52 6.39 2.36
N THR A 617 -39.03 6.42 1.12
CA THR A 617 -39.82 6.58 -0.10
C THR A 617 -40.10 5.21 -0.72
N GLY A 618 -41.35 4.93 -1.06
CA GLY A 618 -41.70 3.65 -1.69
C GLY A 618 -41.37 2.46 -0.80
N ASN A 619 -40.71 1.47 -1.40
CA ASN A 619 -40.29 0.22 -0.76
C ASN A 619 -38.80 0.16 -0.44
N LEU A 620 -38.14 1.32 -0.24
CA LEU A 620 -36.72 1.40 0.09
C LEU A 620 -36.46 1.03 1.57
N ASN A 621 -36.84 -0.17 1.98
CA ASN A 621 -36.87 -0.62 3.37
C ASN A 621 -35.95 -1.81 3.67
N ASN A 622 -35.18 -2.28 2.67
CA ASN A 622 -34.24 -3.39 2.77
C ASN A 622 -32.77 -2.91 2.90
N GLU A 623 -31.83 -3.84 2.80
CA GLU A 623 -30.38 -3.60 2.92
C GLU A 623 -29.81 -2.59 1.91
N LEU A 624 -30.48 -2.36 0.77
CA LEU A 624 -30.10 -1.34 -0.20
C LEU A 624 -30.87 -0.03 0.03
N GLY A 625 -32.18 -0.15 0.26
CA GLY A 625 -33.07 1.01 0.37
C GLY A 625 -32.87 1.86 1.62
N VAL A 626 -32.61 1.22 2.77
CA VAL A 626 -32.39 1.93 4.04
C VAL A 626 -31.15 2.80 4.00
N PRO A 627 -29.95 2.30 3.62
CA PRO A 627 -28.79 3.17 3.54
C PRO A 627 -28.92 4.25 2.45
N LEU A 628 -29.55 3.96 1.30
CA LEU A 628 -29.85 4.99 0.29
C LEU A 628 -30.78 6.09 0.85
N THR A 629 -31.74 5.72 1.67
CA THR A 629 -32.60 6.69 2.36
C THR A 629 -31.78 7.53 3.34
N LEU A 630 -30.90 6.92 4.15
CA LEU A 630 -30.06 7.63 5.10
C LEU A 630 -29.05 8.58 4.42
N LEU A 631 -28.50 8.22 3.27
CA LEU A 631 -27.62 9.08 2.48
C LEU A 631 -28.30 10.35 1.95
N ARG A 632 -29.64 10.41 2.00
CA ARG A 632 -30.42 11.61 1.71
C ARG A 632 -30.56 12.56 2.92
N LEU A 633 -30.06 12.21 4.11
CA LEU A 633 -30.02 13.12 5.25
C LEU A 633 -29.27 14.40 4.90
N ARG A 634 -29.81 15.53 5.34
CA ARG A 634 -29.23 16.87 5.16
C ARG A 634 -29.32 17.63 6.48
N ARG A 635 -28.51 18.64 6.64
CA ARG A 635 -28.48 19.48 7.87
C ARG A 635 -29.80 20.21 8.15
N SER A 636 -30.64 20.40 7.14
CA SER A 636 -31.98 20.96 7.28
C SER A 636 -32.97 20.02 7.95
N HIS A 637 -32.74 18.70 7.88
CA HIS A 637 -33.65 17.73 8.49
C HIS A 637 -33.60 17.81 10.03
N GLN A 638 -34.77 17.82 10.66
CA GLN A 638 -34.94 17.88 12.10
C GLN A 638 -35.39 16.52 12.69
N VAL A 639 -36.00 15.66 11.88
CA VAL A 639 -36.51 14.35 12.28
C VAL A 639 -36.57 13.41 11.07
N ALA A 640 -36.48 12.11 11.31
CA ALA A 640 -36.67 11.11 10.26
C ALA A 640 -37.54 9.95 10.72
N VAL A 641 -38.29 9.35 9.77
CA VAL A 641 -38.98 8.08 9.95
C VAL A 641 -38.53 7.08 8.88
N ILE A 642 -37.98 5.98 9.31
CA ILE A 642 -37.35 4.94 8.44
C ILE A 642 -38.12 3.63 8.60
N GLU A 643 -38.59 3.09 7.48
CA GLU A 643 -39.19 1.76 7.42
C GLU A 643 -38.10 0.69 7.29
N LEU A 644 -38.15 -0.34 8.14
CA LEU A 644 -37.23 -1.48 8.12
C LEU A 644 -38.01 -2.74 7.75
N GLY A 645 -37.72 -3.30 6.59
CA GLY A 645 -38.27 -4.56 6.09
C GLY A 645 -37.27 -5.69 6.22
N MET A 646 -37.75 -6.93 6.26
CA MET A 646 -36.91 -8.12 6.25
C MET A 646 -37.56 -9.25 5.44
N ASN A 647 -36.70 -10.07 4.83
CA ASN A 647 -37.05 -11.33 4.21
C ASN A 647 -36.42 -12.53 4.95
N HIS A 648 -35.23 -12.29 5.59
CA HIS A 648 -34.45 -13.32 6.28
C HIS A 648 -34.19 -12.96 7.73
N PRO A 649 -34.00 -13.97 8.62
CA PRO A 649 -33.58 -13.73 10.00
C PRO A 649 -32.26 -12.93 10.07
N GLY A 650 -32.21 -11.94 10.98
CA GLY A 650 -31.02 -11.12 11.20
C GLY A 650 -30.98 -9.81 10.41
N GLU A 651 -31.72 -9.65 9.32
CA GLU A 651 -31.69 -8.41 8.50
C GLU A 651 -32.12 -7.16 9.30
N ILE A 652 -33.15 -7.26 10.15
CA ILE A 652 -33.56 -6.12 10.99
C ILE A 652 -32.43 -5.68 11.93
N ALA A 653 -31.61 -6.58 12.45
CA ALA A 653 -30.49 -6.22 13.30
C ALA A 653 -29.44 -5.41 12.52
N ILE A 654 -29.14 -5.77 11.27
CA ILE A 654 -28.24 -5.04 10.37
C ILE A 654 -28.81 -3.65 10.09
N LEU A 655 -30.08 -3.58 9.68
CA LEU A 655 -30.74 -2.30 9.36
C LEU A 655 -30.85 -1.38 10.57
N ALA A 656 -31.14 -1.92 11.75
CA ALA A 656 -31.16 -1.17 13.00
C ALA A 656 -29.77 -0.62 13.38
N ALA A 657 -28.70 -1.43 13.18
CA ALA A 657 -27.34 -1.01 13.43
C ALA A 657 -26.87 0.11 12.48
N VAL A 658 -27.37 0.15 11.24
CA VAL A 658 -27.10 1.23 10.28
C VAL A 658 -27.94 2.46 10.59
N THR A 659 -29.23 2.30 10.89
CA THR A 659 -30.17 3.40 11.14
C THR A 659 -29.94 4.09 12.48
N GLN A 660 -29.53 3.34 13.51
CA GLN A 660 -29.38 3.81 14.90
C GLN A 660 -30.58 4.65 15.37
N PRO A 661 -31.79 4.04 15.41
CA PRO A 661 -33.00 4.77 15.75
C PRO A 661 -33.02 5.16 17.23
N ASN A 662 -33.64 6.31 17.53
CA ASN A 662 -33.90 6.76 18.89
C ASN A 662 -35.21 6.12 19.44
N VAL A 663 -36.17 5.87 18.52
CA VAL A 663 -37.43 5.21 18.82
C VAL A 663 -37.64 4.09 17.79
N ALA A 664 -38.02 2.92 18.24
CA ALA A 664 -38.39 1.81 17.36
C ALA A 664 -39.83 1.36 17.63
N LEU A 665 -40.60 1.18 16.57
CA LEU A 665 -41.97 0.67 16.62
C LEU A 665 -42.02 -0.69 15.90
N VAL A 666 -42.46 -1.72 16.60
CA VAL A 666 -42.79 -3.02 16.01
C VAL A 666 -44.32 -3.07 15.91
N ASN A 667 -44.85 -2.97 14.69
CA ASN A 667 -46.26 -2.90 14.45
C ASN A 667 -46.99 -4.22 14.80
N ASN A 668 -46.46 -5.32 14.34
CA ASN A 668 -46.88 -6.66 14.69
C ASN A 668 -45.81 -7.69 14.27
N ALA A 669 -45.93 -8.93 14.81
CA ALA A 669 -45.11 -10.07 14.44
C ALA A 669 -46.03 -11.23 14.06
N GLN A 670 -46.25 -11.40 12.76
CA GLN A 670 -47.11 -12.46 12.20
C GLN A 670 -46.27 -13.30 11.20
N ARG A 671 -46.85 -14.39 10.73
CA ARG A 671 -46.23 -15.21 9.67
C ARG A 671 -46.12 -14.40 8.37
N GLU A 672 -44.90 -14.15 7.97
CA GLU A 672 -44.52 -13.47 6.72
C GLU A 672 -43.31 -14.20 6.14
N HIS A 673 -43.23 -14.38 4.83
CA HIS A 673 -42.13 -15.05 4.13
C HIS A 673 -41.77 -16.45 4.67
N PRO A 674 -42.77 -17.37 4.79
CA PRO A 674 -42.55 -18.70 5.40
C PRO A 674 -41.49 -19.54 4.66
N GLU A 675 -41.24 -19.24 3.39
CA GLU A 675 -40.20 -19.86 2.57
C GLU A 675 -38.76 -19.54 3.04
N PHE A 676 -38.57 -18.46 3.82
CA PHE A 676 -37.25 -18.00 4.28
C PHE A 676 -37.11 -17.89 5.81
N MET A 677 -38.22 -18.08 6.56
CA MET A 677 -38.32 -17.85 8.00
C MET A 677 -38.50 -19.17 8.81
N VAL A 678 -37.97 -20.26 8.36
CA VAL A 678 -38.10 -21.57 9.04
C VAL A 678 -37.10 -21.70 10.17
#